data_97479d65ab57c2660800f4748c13aff5
#
_entry.id   97479d65ab57c2660800f4748c13aff5
#
_cell.length_a   1.000
_cell.length_b   1.000
_cell.length_c   1.000
_cell.angle_alpha   90.00
_cell.angle_beta   90.00
_cell.angle_gamma   90.00
#
_symmetry.space_group_name_H-M   'P 1'
#
loop_
_entity.id
_entity.type
_entity.pdbx_description
1 polymer ?
#
loop_
_entity_poly.entity_id
_entity_poly.type
_entity_poly.pdbx_seq_one_letter_code
_entity_poly.pdbx_strand_id
1 'polypeptide(L)'
;MKRASRKTPYRILTLDPLLKPYAADVALRMERNAAVRKQLLGDSAALSAFANGYLYYGFHRTQAGWVFHEWAPGADAIHLIGDFNDWNRASHPLRRLDGGVWEIELSGADALKHGQHVKLQITRGGRSFDRIPAYIRNTVQAPLTHQLTGVIWAPERPFQWTDGGYGRKKISPLMIYEAHIGMAQEREGIGTYREFADFNLERIKSLGYNAVQLMAVMEHPYYASFGYQVSSFFAASHWYGEPDDLKALVDKAHSLGMYVLLDVVHSHACANVGEGLNLFDGTEDQYFLPGERGNHPAWGSKLFNYAKHEVIHFLLSNLKFWQEEYHFDGFRFDGVTSMIYQNHGLGENFTDYSQYFGLNTNVDALTYLQLANELIHEVNPFAVTIAEDMSGMPGMALPIRSGGIGFDYRLSMGIPDFWIRLLKDVPDRQWDMGRLWYELTTRRPQEKNVGYCESHDQALVGDKTLIFRMADAEMYTGMDKAYHSLAIDRAIALHKMIRFITLALGSEAYLNFMGNEFGHPEWIDFPREGNGWSHHYARRQWSLAENGYLKYEWLERFDREMLKFARKYRVMTKPAAANLWMDEKNKLLAFAKGDLIYLFNFSPDASPTDFFVPAHITGEGQYRAVFTTDRIEFGGQDRVSERYVYTAKPVPDKGVGFTVYLPSRTAIVFRRVD
;
A
#
# COMPACT_ATOMS: atom_id res chain seq x y z
N MET A 1 9.25 51.62 6.63
CA MET A 1 9.40 50.33 5.91
C MET A 1 9.91 49.28 6.87
N LYS A 2 9.02 48.38 7.35
CA LYS A 2 9.42 47.22 8.15
C LYS A 2 10.14 46.25 7.20
N ARG A 3 11.41 45.93 7.48
CA ARG A 3 12.14 44.86 6.78
C ARG A 3 11.29 43.58 6.84
N ALA A 4 10.82 43.11 5.68
CA ALA A 4 10.23 41.76 5.58
C ALA A 4 11.26 40.78 6.12
N SER A 5 10.91 40.05 7.17
CA SER A 5 11.73 38.98 7.67
C SER A 5 11.93 37.99 6.50
N ARG A 6 13.17 37.78 6.06
CA ARG A 6 13.50 36.74 5.09
C ARG A 6 13.11 35.40 5.76
N LYS A 7 11.92 34.87 5.41
CA LYS A 7 11.56 33.53 5.79
C LYS A 7 12.70 32.59 5.32
N THR A 8 13.21 31.76 6.17
CA THR A 8 14.20 30.74 5.81
C THR A 8 13.60 29.89 4.69
N PRO A 9 14.29 29.69 3.57
CA PRO A 9 13.76 28.90 2.46
C PRO A 9 13.47 27.48 2.93
N TYR A 10 12.40 26.86 2.42
CA TYR A 10 12.06 25.49 2.72
C TYR A 10 13.21 24.55 2.35
N ARG A 11 13.47 23.55 3.20
CA ARG A 11 14.59 22.62 3.06
C ARG A 11 14.60 21.87 1.73
N ILE A 12 13.45 21.58 1.16
CA ILE A 12 13.32 20.92 -0.14
C ILE A 12 14.11 21.64 -1.25
N LEU A 13 14.17 22.99 -1.21
CA LEU A 13 14.90 23.80 -2.19
C LEU A 13 16.43 23.66 -2.07
N THR A 14 16.90 23.19 -0.92
CA THR A 14 18.32 22.89 -0.70
C THR A 14 18.63 21.45 -1.08
N LEU A 15 17.70 20.54 -0.81
CA LEU A 15 17.83 19.10 -1.11
C LEU A 15 17.80 18.84 -2.62
N ASP A 16 16.92 19.56 -3.32
CA ASP A 16 16.78 19.49 -4.76
C ASP A 16 16.93 20.89 -5.39
N PRO A 17 18.16 21.25 -5.83
CA PRO A 17 18.41 22.56 -6.38
C PRO A 17 17.62 22.90 -7.65
N LEU A 18 17.09 21.91 -8.38
CA LEU A 18 16.23 22.13 -9.54
C LEU A 18 14.87 22.72 -9.18
N LEU A 19 14.49 22.69 -7.90
CA LEU A 19 13.28 23.35 -7.39
C LEU A 19 13.45 24.85 -7.09
N LYS A 20 14.66 25.41 -7.17
CA LYS A 20 14.86 26.84 -6.89
C LYS A 20 14.01 27.79 -7.75
N PRO A 21 13.79 27.51 -9.05
CA PRO A 21 12.88 28.34 -9.86
C PRO A 21 11.42 28.32 -9.33
N TYR A 22 11.01 27.29 -8.65
CA TYR A 22 9.65 27.04 -8.14
C TYR A 22 9.52 27.37 -6.63
N ALA A 23 10.44 28.15 -6.07
CA ALA A 23 10.44 28.48 -4.63
C ALA A 23 9.15 29.19 -4.19
N ALA A 24 8.58 30.04 -5.06
CA ALA A 24 7.32 30.73 -4.80
C ALA A 24 6.14 29.76 -4.75
N ASP A 25 6.11 28.79 -5.65
CA ASP A 25 5.04 27.77 -5.72
C ASP A 25 5.07 26.86 -4.49
N VAL A 26 6.26 26.44 -4.05
CA VAL A 26 6.44 25.71 -2.80
C VAL A 26 5.93 26.53 -1.61
N ALA A 27 6.26 27.82 -1.54
CA ALA A 27 5.79 28.70 -0.47
C ALA A 27 4.26 28.85 -0.49
N LEU A 28 3.66 29.04 -1.66
CA LEU A 28 2.21 29.13 -1.83
C LEU A 28 1.48 27.86 -1.37
N ARG A 29 2.01 26.69 -1.67
CA ARG A 29 1.45 25.41 -1.17
C ARG A 29 1.43 25.36 0.35
N MET A 30 2.52 25.75 1.00
CA MET A 30 2.61 25.77 2.47
C MET A 30 1.70 26.84 3.10
N GLU A 31 1.59 28.00 2.48
CA GLU A 31 0.68 29.07 2.92
C GLU A 31 -0.79 28.65 2.75
N ARG A 32 -1.12 27.95 1.65
CA ARG A 32 -2.47 27.38 1.45
C ARG A 32 -2.80 26.35 2.53
N ASN A 33 -1.90 25.40 2.80
CA ASN A 33 -2.11 24.43 3.88
C ASN A 33 -2.40 25.14 5.21
N ALA A 34 -1.58 26.11 5.58
CA ALA A 34 -1.78 26.88 6.83
C ALA A 34 -3.12 27.66 6.84
N ALA A 35 -3.51 28.23 5.69
CA ALA A 35 -4.77 28.95 5.57
C ALA A 35 -6.00 28.03 5.69
N VAL A 36 -6.01 26.91 4.97
CA VAL A 36 -7.11 25.92 5.04
C VAL A 36 -7.18 25.33 6.44
N ARG A 37 -6.04 24.93 7.03
CA ARG A 37 -5.99 24.45 8.42
C ARG A 37 -6.61 25.44 9.39
N LYS A 38 -6.29 26.74 9.25
CA LYS A 38 -6.89 27.80 10.09
C LYS A 38 -8.40 27.92 9.87
N GLN A 39 -8.87 27.85 8.62
CA GLN A 39 -10.31 27.89 8.31
C GLN A 39 -11.08 26.71 8.92
N LEU A 40 -10.51 25.50 8.87
CA LEU A 40 -11.13 24.30 9.41
C LEU A 40 -11.19 24.31 10.95
N LEU A 41 -10.12 24.74 11.59
CA LEU A 41 -9.95 24.63 13.05
C LEU A 41 -10.42 25.86 13.81
N GLY A 42 -10.54 27.03 13.16
CA GLY A 42 -10.74 28.29 13.86
C GLY A 42 -9.62 28.53 14.88
N ASP A 43 -10.00 28.71 16.15
CA ASP A 43 -9.05 28.84 17.26
C ASP A 43 -8.66 27.50 17.92
N SER A 44 -9.21 26.37 17.45
CA SER A 44 -8.83 25.04 17.91
C SER A 44 -7.42 24.67 17.42
N ALA A 45 -6.66 23.97 18.26
CA ALA A 45 -5.25 23.64 17.92
C ALA A 45 -5.09 22.31 17.18
N ALA A 46 -6.05 21.36 17.31
CA ALA A 46 -5.85 19.96 16.95
C ALA A 46 -6.75 19.51 15.79
N LEU A 47 -6.15 18.88 14.75
CA LEU A 47 -6.89 18.23 13.67
C LEU A 47 -7.72 17.05 14.18
N SER A 48 -7.23 16.34 15.19
CA SER A 48 -7.95 15.22 15.83
C SER A 48 -9.24 15.67 16.52
N ALA A 49 -9.32 16.93 16.97
CA ALA A 49 -10.56 17.51 17.49
C ALA A 49 -11.56 17.87 16.38
N PHE A 50 -11.06 18.22 15.18
CA PHE A 50 -11.91 18.48 14.01
C PHE A 50 -12.41 17.18 13.38
N ALA A 51 -11.56 16.17 13.23
CA ALA A 51 -11.84 14.90 12.52
C ALA A 51 -12.68 13.92 13.37
N ASN A 52 -13.80 14.37 13.91
CA ASN A 52 -14.67 13.62 14.82
C ASN A 52 -16.03 13.29 14.22
N GLY A 53 -16.17 13.32 12.88
CA GLY A 53 -17.46 13.08 12.22
C GLY A 53 -18.11 11.76 12.62
N TYR A 54 -17.32 10.69 12.74
CA TYR A 54 -17.81 9.36 13.13
C TYR A 54 -18.31 9.27 14.60
N LEU A 55 -18.02 10.27 15.45
CA LEU A 55 -18.57 10.39 16.81
C LEU A 55 -19.86 11.22 16.87
N TYR A 56 -20.20 11.89 15.77
CA TYR A 56 -21.39 12.72 15.66
C TYR A 56 -22.40 12.18 14.64
N TYR A 57 -21.95 11.89 13.43
CA TYR A 57 -22.79 11.32 12.38
C TYR A 57 -22.96 9.81 12.55
N GLY A 58 -24.04 9.27 11.97
CA GLY A 58 -24.44 7.88 12.14
C GLY A 58 -25.26 7.64 13.41
N PHE A 59 -25.32 6.42 13.86
CA PHE A 59 -26.14 5.96 14.99
C PHE A 59 -25.36 5.94 16.30
N HIS A 60 -25.87 6.63 17.32
CA HIS A 60 -25.24 6.68 18.65
C HIS A 60 -26.23 6.38 19.76
N ARG A 61 -25.85 5.52 20.70
CA ARG A 61 -26.60 5.30 21.94
C ARG A 61 -26.45 6.48 22.87
N THR A 62 -27.58 6.88 23.49
CA THR A 62 -27.67 7.91 24.53
C THR A 62 -28.31 7.33 25.79
N GLN A 63 -28.34 8.10 26.87
CA GLN A 63 -29.07 7.69 28.09
C GLN A 63 -30.57 7.54 27.85
N ALA A 64 -31.14 8.32 26.93
CA ALA A 64 -32.56 8.33 26.62
C ALA A 64 -32.98 7.33 25.52
N GLY A 65 -32.01 6.79 24.79
CA GLY A 65 -32.28 5.92 23.64
C GLY A 65 -31.19 6.02 22.56
N TRP A 66 -31.54 6.53 21.39
CA TRP A 66 -30.64 6.67 20.25
C TRP A 66 -30.73 8.06 19.63
N VAL A 67 -29.65 8.55 19.10
CA VAL A 67 -29.62 9.70 18.21
C VAL A 67 -28.93 9.30 16.89
N PHE A 68 -29.46 9.82 15.80
CA PHE A 68 -28.89 9.63 14.48
C PHE A 68 -28.76 10.98 13.79
N HIS A 69 -27.59 11.22 13.20
CA HIS A 69 -27.30 12.40 12.37
C HIS A 69 -26.82 12.00 10.99
N GLU A 70 -27.25 12.77 9.98
CA GLU A 70 -26.78 12.64 8.61
C GLU A 70 -26.57 14.01 7.98
N TRP A 71 -25.56 14.13 7.09
CA TRP A 71 -25.31 15.34 6.34
C TRP A 71 -25.86 15.22 4.92
N ALA A 72 -26.91 15.95 4.61
CA ALA A 72 -27.59 15.91 3.31
C ALA A 72 -28.18 17.30 3.00
N PRO A 73 -27.33 18.30 2.65
CA PRO A 73 -27.77 19.69 2.50
C PRO A 73 -28.78 19.89 1.36
N GLY A 74 -28.73 19.05 0.33
CA GLY A 74 -29.62 19.10 -0.82
C GLY A 74 -30.98 18.45 -0.62
N ALA A 75 -31.22 17.69 0.47
CA ALA A 75 -32.46 17.01 0.72
C ALA A 75 -33.57 17.99 1.14
N ASP A 76 -34.82 17.71 0.70
CA ASP A 76 -36.03 18.42 1.14
C ASP A 76 -36.63 17.75 2.37
N ALA A 77 -36.58 16.41 2.48
CA ALA A 77 -37.01 15.61 3.60
C ALA A 77 -36.23 14.29 3.69
N ILE A 78 -36.07 13.78 4.91
CA ILE A 78 -35.44 12.47 5.15
C ILE A 78 -36.27 11.70 6.16
N HIS A 79 -36.51 10.41 5.91
CA HIS A 79 -37.12 9.48 6.85
C HIS A 79 -36.18 8.31 7.12
N LEU A 80 -36.09 7.91 8.38
CA LEU A 80 -35.39 6.69 8.75
C LEU A 80 -36.32 5.49 8.59
N ILE A 81 -35.90 4.49 7.81
CA ILE A 81 -36.66 3.28 7.49
C ILE A 81 -35.84 2.03 7.78
N GLY A 82 -36.49 0.97 8.18
CA GLY A 82 -35.80 -0.29 8.47
C GLY A 82 -36.68 -1.30 9.19
N ASP A 83 -36.08 -2.39 9.66
CA ASP A 83 -36.77 -3.47 10.38
C ASP A 83 -37.48 -2.97 11.67
N PHE A 84 -36.92 -1.94 12.28
CA PHE A 84 -37.45 -1.37 13.52
C PHE A 84 -38.83 -0.69 13.36
N ASN A 85 -39.24 -0.34 12.15
CA ASN A 85 -40.50 0.30 11.84
C ASN A 85 -41.23 -0.35 10.65
N ASP A 86 -40.97 -1.63 10.38
CA ASP A 86 -41.54 -2.39 9.26
C ASP A 86 -41.37 -1.68 7.90
N TRP A 87 -40.27 -0.97 7.72
CA TRP A 87 -39.93 -0.21 6.51
C TRP A 87 -40.96 0.89 6.17
N ASN A 88 -41.65 1.40 7.19
CA ASN A 88 -42.69 2.43 7.02
C ASN A 88 -42.07 3.78 6.62
N ARG A 89 -42.33 4.19 5.39
CA ARG A 89 -41.81 5.41 4.76
C ARG A 89 -42.44 6.72 5.21
N ALA A 90 -43.53 6.64 5.95
CA ALA A 90 -44.27 7.81 6.47
C ALA A 90 -44.00 8.11 7.97
N SER A 91 -43.27 7.18 8.62
CA SER A 91 -42.89 7.35 10.03
C SER A 91 -41.44 7.78 10.15
N HIS A 92 -41.01 8.24 11.31
CA HIS A 92 -39.65 8.60 11.66
C HIS A 92 -38.98 9.65 10.74
N PRO A 93 -39.65 10.83 10.54
CA PRO A 93 -39.02 11.94 9.82
C PRO A 93 -37.88 12.54 10.63
N LEU A 94 -36.77 12.88 9.94
CA LEU A 94 -35.66 13.60 10.53
C LEU A 94 -35.97 15.11 10.56
N ARG A 95 -35.46 15.78 11.57
CA ARG A 95 -35.49 17.24 11.70
C ARG A 95 -34.25 17.83 11.06
N ARG A 96 -34.44 18.85 10.22
CA ARG A 96 -33.30 19.57 9.60
C ARG A 96 -32.72 20.55 10.62
N LEU A 97 -31.40 20.50 10.76
CA LEU A 97 -30.58 21.42 11.54
C LEU A 97 -29.83 22.40 10.63
N ASP A 98 -29.03 23.29 11.22
CA ASP A 98 -28.12 24.17 10.47
C ASP A 98 -27.07 23.40 9.72
N GLY A 99 -26.50 24.00 8.65
CA GLY A 99 -25.44 23.38 7.85
C GLY A 99 -25.85 22.18 7.00
N GLY A 100 -27.16 21.88 6.87
CA GLY A 100 -27.68 20.76 6.10
C GLY A 100 -27.56 19.41 6.82
N VAL A 101 -27.43 19.45 8.13
CA VAL A 101 -27.48 18.27 9.00
C VAL A 101 -28.94 17.89 9.26
N TRP A 102 -29.22 16.60 9.37
CA TRP A 102 -30.51 16.02 9.71
C TRP A 102 -30.36 15.15 10.95
N GLU A 103 -31.37 15.24 11.85
CA GLU A 103 -31.35 14.58 13.15
C GLU A 103 -32.67 13.85 13.44
N ILE A 104 -32.56 12.70 14.09
CA ILE A 104 -33.70 12.05 14.77
C ILE A 104 -33.24 11.49 16.11
N GLU A 105 -34.07 11.69 17.14
CA GLU A 105 -33.95 11.03 18.44
C GLU A 105 -35.00 9.94 18.58
N LEU A 106 -34.59 8.75 19.00
CA LEU A 106 -35.45 7.59 19.22
C LEU A 106 -35.41 7.23 20.70
N SER A 107 -36.57 7.33 21.36
CA SER A 107 -36.70 7.07 22.80
C SER A 107 -36.66 5.58 23.12
N GLY A 108 -35.88 5.21 24.13
CA GLY A 108 -35.74 3.83 24.61
C GLY A 108 -34.52 3.13 24.04
N ALA A 109 -33.85 2.39 24.89
CA ALA A 109 -32.62 1.63 24.51
C ALA A 109 -32.88 0.58 23.41
N ASP A 110 -34.12 0.03 23.37
CA ASP A 110 -34.56 -0.99 22.41
C ASP A 110 -35.18 -0.41 21.14
N ALA A 111 -35.18 0.92 20.95
CA ALA A 111 -35.72 1.57 19.76
C ALA A 111 -35.00 1.08 18.48
N LEU A 112 -33.69 0.83 18.58
CA LEU A 112 -32.91 0.13 17.58
C LEU A 112 -32.14 -1.02 18.22
N LYS A 113 -32.01 -2.15 17.49
CA LYS A 113 -31.31 -3.34 17.95
C LYS A 113 -30.15 -3.68 17.02
N HIS A 114 -29.10 -4.27 17.59
CA HIS A 114 -28.02 -4.86 16.81
C HIS A 114 -28.54 -5.83 15.75
N GLY A 115 -28.00 -5.74 14.54
CA GLY A 115 -28.36 -6.59 13.42
C GLY A 115 -29.58 -6.14 12.60
N GLN A 116 -30.34 -5.13 13.05
CA GLN A 116 -31.46 -4.61 12.26
C GLN A 116 -30.99 -3.89 11.01
N HIS A 117 -31.71 -4.09 9.91
CA HIS A 117 -31.46 -3.43 8.63
C HIS A 117 -32.06 -2.02 8.63
N VAL A 118 -31.32 -1.08 8.03
CA VAL A 118 -31.73 0.33 7.96
C VAL A 118 -31.34 0.97 6.64
N LYS A 119 -32.18 1.92 6.20
CA LYS A 119 -31.88 2.87 5.12
C LYS A 119 -32.44 4.24 5.46
N LEU A 120 -32.06 5.25 4.70
CA LEU A 120 -32.67 6.55 4.64
C LEU A 120 -33.55 6.64 3.40
N GLN A 121 -34.80 7.07 3.52
CA GLN A 121 -35.55 7.57 2.39
C GLN A 121 -35.31 9.07 2.29
N ILE A 122 -34.65 9.51 1.25
CA ILE A 122 -34.38 10.92 0.99
C ILE A 122 -35.32 11.42 -0.09
N THR A 123 -35.91 12.60 0.11
CA THR A 123 -36.77 13.26 -0.87
C THR A 123 -36.10 14.54 -1.35
N ARG A 124 -36.10 14.77 -2.66
CA ARG A 124 -35.62 15.99 -3.32
C ARG A 124 -36.46 16.27 -4.58
N GLY A 125 -36.98 17.50 -4.72
CA GLY A 125 -37.77 17.91 -5.88
C GLY A 125 -38.96 17.01 -6.15
N GLY A 126 -39.63 16.53 -5.09
CA GLY A 126 -40.79 15.63 -5.14
C GLY A 126 -40.46 14.17 -5.53
N ARG A 127 -39.18 13.80 -5.68
CA ARG A 127 -38.72 12.42 -5.90
C ARG A 127 -38.13 11.86 -4.64
N SER A 128 -38.44 10.61 -4.32
CA SER A 128 -37.90 9.90 -3.16
C SER A 128 -37.03 8.71 -3.61
N PHE A 129 -35.96 8.49 -2.90
CA PHE A 129 -34.99 7.39 -3.17
C PHE A 129 -34.36 6.93 -1.86
N ASP A 130 -33.93 5.66 -1.84
CA ASP A 130 -33.30 5.07 -0.65
C ASP A 130 -31.77 5.23 -0.71
N ARG A 131 -31.15 5.43 0.47
CA ARG A 131 -29.69 5.53 0.65
C ARG A 131 -29.26 4.75 1.89
N ILE A 132 -28.05 4.23 1.84
CA ILE A 132 -27.36 3.70 3.02
C ILE A 132 -26.78 4.91 3.77
N PRO A 133 -26.94 5.04 5.11
CA PRO A 133 -26.34 6.14 5.87
C PRO A 133 -24.83 6.26 5.63
N ALA A 134 -24.32 7.47 5.42
CA ALA A 134 -22.92 7.69 5.01
C ALA A 134 -21.90 7.22 6.06
N TYR A 135 -22.27 7.23 7.35
CA TYR A 135 -21.44 6.77 8.47
C TYR A 135 -21.89 5.42 9.03
N ILE A 136 -22.53 4.57 8.20
CA ILE A 136 -22.88 3.20 8.59
C ILE A 136 -21.61 2.39 8.90
N ARG A 137 -21.68 1.53 9.93
CA ARG A 137 -20.53 0.75 10.40
C ARG A 137 -20.55 -0.71 9.95
N ASN A 138 -21.66 -1.17 9.44
CA ASN A 138 -21.83 -2.53 8.92
C ASN A 138 -22.89 -2.55 7.83
N THR A 139 -22.77 -3.49 6.90
CA THR A 139 -23.69 -3.67 5.79
C THR A 139 -23.91 -5.15 5.53
N VAL A 140 -24.96 -5.46 4.80
CA VAL A 140 -25.23 -6.81 4.27
C VAL A 140 -25.70 -6.69 2.84
N GLN A 141 -25.28 -7.64 2.01
CA GLN A 141 -25.73 -7.74 0.62
C GLN A 141 -26.83 -8.81 0.49
N ALA A 142 -27.93 -8.43 -0.14
CA ALA A 142 -29.02 -9.37 -0.39
C ALA A 142 -28.59 -10.42 -1.44
N PRO A 143 -28.72 -11.74 -1.18
CA PRO A 143 -28.18 -12.78 -2.05
C PRO A 143 -28.72 -12.79 -3.48
N LEU A 144 -29.97 -12.36 -3.66
CA LEU A 144 -30.65 -12.42 -4.97
C LEU A 144 -30.55 -11.12 -5.77
N THR A 145 -30.62 -9.98 -5.09
CA THR A 145 -30.63 -8.66 -5.75
C THR A 145 -29.27 -7.99 -5.76
N HIS A 146 -28.33 -8.50 -4.99
CA HIS A 146 -27.00 -7.94 -4.76
C HIS A 146 -27.02 -6.49 -4.22
N GLN A 147 -28.17 -6.04 -3.69
CA GLN A 147 -28.29 -4.72 -3.09
C GLN A 147 -27.72 -4.72 -1.68
N LEU A 148 -26.90 -3.73 -1.38
CA LEU A 148 -26.43 -3.48 -0.01
C LEU A 148 -27.52 -2.79 0.81
N THR A 149 -27.50 -3.12 2.10
CA THR A 149 -28.35 -2.49 3.12
C THR A 149 -27.50 -2.22 4.35
N GLY A 150 -27.70 -1.06 5.00
CA GLY A 150 -27.03 -0.75 6.24
C GLY A 150 -27.53 -1.64 7.39
N VAL A 151 -26.63 -1.98 8.30
CA VAL A 151 -26.93 -2.79 9.48
C VAL A 151 -26.53 -2.03 10.74
N ILE A 152 -27.42 -1.98 11.72
CA ILE A 152 -27.13 -1.41 13.04
C ILE A 152 -26.07 -2.25 13.74
N TRP A 153 -24.87 -1.70 13.88
CA TRP A 153 -23.76 -2.34 14.59
C TRP A 153 -23.69 -1.84 16.02
N ALA A 154 -24.24 -2.59 16.94
CA ALA A 154 -24.30 -2.25 18.35
C ALA A 154 -24.30 -3.53 19.21
N PRO A 155 -23.23 -4.31 19.21
CA PRO A 155 -23.15 -5.53 19.98
C PRO A 155 -23.34 -5.24 21.48
N GLU A 156 -23.87 -6.21 22.22
CA GLU A 156 -24.08 -6.09 23.66
C GLU A 156 -22.78 -5.81 24.43
N ARG A 157 -21.69 -6.41 23.95
CA ARG A 157 -20.34 -6.23 24.50
C ARG A 157 -19.44 -5.65 23.44
N PRO A 158 -18.86 -4.46 23.67
CA PRO A 158 -17.84 -3.92 22.78
C PRO A 158 -16.65 -4.87 22.64
N PHE A 159 -16.00 -4.85 21.47
CA PHE A 159 -14.77 -5.62 21.25
C PHE A 159 -13.73 -5.27 22.32
N GLN A 160 -13.09 -6.28 22.86
CA GLN A 160 -12.08 -6.12 23.91
C GLN A 160 -10.69 -6.28 23.31
N TRP A 161 -9.99 -5.17 23.14
CA TRP A 161 -8.60 -5.15 22.66
C TRP A 161 -7.64 -5.73 23.69
N THR A 162 -6.68 -6.54 23.21
CA THR A 162 -5.59 -7.07 24.06
C THR A 162 -4.24 -6.42 23.75
N ASP A 163 -4.19 -5.54 22.76
CA ASP A 163 -3.01 -4.88 22.22
C ASP A 163 -2.52 -3.66 23.02
N GLY A 164 -2.52 -3.72 24.32
CA GLY A 164 -2.12 -2.61 25.23
C GLY A 164 -0.81 -1.87 24.90
N GLY A 165 -0.16 -2.26 23.81
CA GLY A 165 1.01 -1.62 23.20
C GLY A 165 0.76 -0.86 21.90
N TYR A 166 -0.47 -0.81 21.40
CA TYR A 166 -0.82 -0.07 20.19
C TYR A 166 -0.31 1.39 20.24
N GLY A 167 0.27 1.84 19.13
CA GLY A 167 0.77 3.21 19.01
C GLY A 167 1.98 3.58 19.87
N ARG A 168 2.61 2.62 20.58
CA ARG A 168 3.73 2.89 21.50
C ARG A 168 5.11 2.54 20.98
N LYS A 169 5.22 1.91 19.80
CA LYS A 169 6.50 1.42 19.30
C LYS A 169 6.60 1.58 17.78
N LYS A 170 7.69 2.20 17.34
CA LYS A 170 8.02 2.28 15.92
C LYS A 170 8.66 0.97 15.44
N ILE A 171 8.14 0.42 14.33
CA ILE A 171 8.76 -0.69 13.60
C ILE A 171 9.62 -0.13 12.46
N SER A 172 10.90 -0.50 12.41
CA SER A 172 11.83 -0.08 11.34
C SER A 172 13.02 -1.04 11.26
N PRO A 173 13.46 -1.42 10.06
CA PRO A 173 12.84 -1.14 8.76
C PRO A 173 11.54 -1.89 8.57
N LEU A 174 10.66 -1.37 7.73
CA LEU A 174 9.41 -2.06 7.36
C LEU A 174 9.69 -3.15 6.34
N MET A 175 9.18 -4.35 6.63
CA MET A 175 9.11 -5.50 5.75
C MET A 175 7.64 -5.86 5.63
N ILE A 176 7.02 -5.41 4.54
CA ILE A 176 5.57 -5.39 4.35
C ILE A 176 5.15 -6.62 3.54
N TYR A 177 4.14 -7.31 4.03
CA TYR A 177 3.44 -8.36 3.29
C TYR A 177 2.09 -7.80 2.84
N GLU A 178 1.93 -7.57 1.55
CA GLU A 178 0.67 -7.12 0.96
C GLU A 178 -0.26 -8.31 0.74
N ALA A 179 -1.51 -8.20 1.19
CA ALA A 179 -2.46 -9.29 1.13
C ALA A 179 -3.89 -8.83 0.84
N HIS A 180 -4.62 -9.63 0.06
CA HIS A 180 -6.05 -9.54 -0.12
C HIS A 180 -6.74 -10.62 0.72
N ILE A 181 -7.62 -10.23 1.64
CA ILE A 181 -8.25 -11.15 2.61
C ILE A 181 -8.96 -12.31 1.91
N GLY A 182 -9.81 -11.98 0.94
CA GLY A 182 -10.64 -12.99 0.26
C GLY A 182 -9.86 -14.01 -0.57
N MET A 183 -8.65 -13.66 -1.03
CA MET A 183 -7.76 -14.58 -1.77
C MET A 183 -6.82 -15.38 -0.87
N ALA A 184 -6.66 -14.97 0.39
CA ALA A 184 -5.68 -15.54 1.29
C ALA A 184 -6.10 -16.92 1.83
N GLN A 185 -6.47 -17.82 0.93
CA GLN A 185 -6.89 -19.20 1.23
C GLN A 185 -6.77 -20.09 -0.02
N GLU A 186 -6.74 -21.41 0.13
CA GLU A 186 -6.56 -22.35 -0.99
C GLU A 186 -7.86 -22.86 -1.61
N ARG A 187 -8.94 -22.91 -0.84
CA ARG A 187 -10.24 -23.33 -1.39
C ARG A 187 -10.76 -22.31 -2.39
N GLU A 188 -11.54 -22.75 -3.34
CA GLU A 188 -12.26 -21.82 -4.22
C GLU A 188 -13.40 -21.15 -3.42
N GLY A 189 -13.43 -19.83 -3.46
CA GLY A 189 -14.36 -19.01 -2.69
C GLY A 189 -13.69 -17.79 -2.07
N ILE A 190 -14.38 -17.11 -1.16
CA ILE A 190 -13.90 -15.91 -0.48
C ILE A 190 -13.41 -16.27 0.92
N GLY A 191 -12.19 -15.88 1.25
CA GLY A 191 -11.62 -16.02 2.59
C GLY A 191 -12.17 -14.98 3.56
N THR A 192 -12.06 -15.25 4.86
CA THR A 192 -12.60 -14.38 5.91
C THR A 192 -11.50 -13.72 6.75
N TYR A 193 -11.85 -12.65 7.49
CA TYR A 193 -10.95 -12.02 8.46
C TYR A 193 -10.44 -13.03 9.49
N ARG A 194 -11.31 -13.94 9.97
CA ARG A 194 -10.95 -14.99 10.92
C ARG A 194 -9.96 -15.97 10.35
N GLU A 195 -10.26 -16.51 9.16
CA GLU A 195 -9.34 -17.44 8.48
C GLU A 195 -7.97 -16.79 8.27
N PHE A 196 -7.93 -15.51 7.86
CA PHE A 196 -6.67 -14.79 7.70
C PHE A 196 -5.91 -14.65 9.02
N ALA A 197 -6.60 -14.29 10.10
CA ALA A 197 -5.99 -14.16 11.42
C ALA A 197 -5.42 -15.50 11.93
N ASP A 198 -6.18 -16.59 11.75
CA ASP A 198 -5.84 -17.90 12.31
C ASP A 198 -4.73 -18.62 11.53
N PHE A 199 -4.69 -18.48 10.20
CA PHE A 199 -3.80 -19.29 9.35
C PHE A 199 -2.67 -18.46 8.71
N ASN A 200 -2.90 -17.20 8.37
CA ASN A 200 -1.92 -16.45 7.58
C ASN A 200 -0.96 -15.61 8.43
N LEU A 201 -1.41 -14.98 9.51
CA LEU A 201 -0.56 -14.05 10.27
C LEU A 201 0.69 -14.73 10.85
N GLU A 202 0.57 -15.92 11.40
CA GLU A 202 1.72 -16.65 11.95
C GLU A 202 2.69 -17.09 10.85
N ARG A 203 2.17 -17.52 9.69
CA ARG A 203 2.97 -17.82 8.51
C ARG A 203 3.76 -16.59 8.07
N ILE A 204 3.10 -15.46 7.85
CA ILE A 204 3.71 -14.19 7.44
C ILE A 204 4.79 -13.77 8.44
N LYS A 205 4.51 -13.87 9.73
CA LYS A 205 5.48 -13.59 10.78
C LYS A 205 6.69 -14.51 10.74
N SER A 206 6.47 -15.81 10.51
CA SER A 206 7.54 -16.82 10.44
C SER A 206 8.49 -16.59 9.26
N LEU A 207 8.00 -16.05 8.16
CA LEU A 207 8.80 -15.62 7.02
C LEU A 207 9.70 -14.42 7.34
N GLY A 208 9.32 -13.61 8.31
CA GLY A 208 10.11 -12.49 8.76
C GLY A 208 9.54 -11.12 8.45
N TYR A 209 8.33 -11.04 7.91
CA TYR A 209 7.63 -9.77 7.74
C TYR A 209 7.22 -9.19 9.10
N ASN A 210 7.15 -7.87 9.19
CA ASN A 210 6.80 -7.15 10.41
C ASN A 210 5.66 -6.15 10.22
N ALA A 211 5.10 -6.11 9.05
CA ALA A 211 3.89 -5.37 8.73
C ALA A 211 3.05 -6.15 7.72
N VAL A 212 1.73 -6.10 7.84
CA VAL A 212 0.77 -6.57 6.86
C VAL A 212 0.06 -5.36 6.28
N GLN A 213 0.06 -5.20 4.97
CA GLN A 213 -0.76 -4.22 4.25
C GLN A 213 -1.98 -4.95 3.70
N LEU A 214 -3.14 -4.62 4.24
CA LEU A 214 -4.41 -5.14 3.76
C LEU A 214 -4.87 -4.30 2.56
N MET A 215 -5.05 -4.93 1.41
CA MET A 215 -5.75 -4.32 0.28
C MET A 215 -7.14 -3.88 0.75
N ALA A 216 -7.72 -2.87 0.10
CA ALA A 216 -8.89 -2.14 0.59
C ALA A 216 -9.99 -3.05 1.19
N VAL A 217 -10.25 -2.88 2.49
CA VAL A 217 -11.28 -3.62 3.24
C VAL A 217 -12.47 -2.73 3.63
N MET A 218 -12.50 -1.49 3.16
CA MET A 218 -13.71 -0.67 3.24
C MET A 218 -14.81 -1.29 2.37
N GLU A 219 -16.07 -1.08 2.74
CA GLU A 219 -17.18 -1.71 2.06
C GLU A 219 -17.28 -1.34 0.58
N HIS A 220 -17.50 -2.35 -0.25
CA HIS A 220 -17.63 -2.24 -1.70
C HIS A 220 -18.64 -3.24 -2.24
N PRO A 221 -19.51 -2.85 -3.20
CA PRO A 221 -20.61 -3.70 -3.65
C PRO A 221 -20.18 -4.84 -4.58
N TYR A 222 -19.03 -4.71 -5.21
CA TYR A 222 -18.53 -5.66 -6.19
C TYR A 222 -17.19 -6.28 -5.78
N TYR A 223 -17.20 -7.56 -5.45
CA TYR A 223 -16.02 -8.29 -4.97
C TYR A 223 -14.80 -8.17 -5.91
N ALA A 224 -15.02 -8.26 -7.22
CA ALA A 224 -13.93 -8.16 -8.19
C ALA A 224 -13.38 -6.75 -8.41
N SER A 225 -13.85 -5.75 -7.67
CA SER A 225 -13.19 -4.44 -7.56
C SER A 225 -11.99 -4.47 -6.61
N PHE A 226 -11.72 -5.59 -5.97
CA PHE A 226 -10.62 -5.78 -5.00
C PHE A 226 -10.70 -4.86 -3.77
N GLY A 227 -11.84 -4.19 -3.57
CA GLY A 227 -12.04 -3.16 -2.56
C GLY A 227 -11.80 -1.73 -3.05
N TYR A 228 -11.38 -1.52 -4.30
CA TYR A 228 -11.08 -0.18 -4.81
C TYR A 228 -12.29 0.60 -5.36
N GLN A 229 -13.51 0.06 -5.30
CA GLN A 229 -14.76 0.77 -5.59
C GLN A 229 -15.59 0.94 -4.31
N VAL A 230 -15.08 1.75 -3.39
CA VAL A 230 -15.65 1.95 -2.05
C VAL A 230 -17.03 2.60 -2.14
N SER A 231 -18.00 2.02 -1.41
CA SER A 231 -19.36 2.55 -1.27
C SER A 231 -19.63 3.11 0.14
N SER A 232 -19.18 2.41 1.19
CA SER A 232 -19.39 2.84 2.58
C SER A 232 -18.05 2.91 3.33
N PHE A 233 -17.58 4.13 3.54
CA PHE A 233 -16.22 4.41 4.03
C PHE A 233 -16.00 4.02 5.50
N PHE A 234 -17.06 3.96 6.32
CA PHE A 234 -17.00 3.65 7.75
C PHE A 234 -17.42 2.21 8.07
N ALA A 235 -17.62 1.36 7.05
CA ALA A 235 -17.97 -0.04 7.22
C ALA A 235 -16.82 -0.95 6.77
N ALA A 236 -16.51 -1.96 7.57
CA ALA A 236 -15.70 -3.10 7.15
C ALA A 236 -16.48 -3.92 6.12
N SER A 237 -15.81 -4.39 5.08
CA SER A 237 -16.45 -5.12 3.99
C SER A 237 -17.11 -6.42 4.48
N HIS A 238 -18.40 -6.57 4.18
CA HIS A 238 -19.20 -7.76 4.49
C HIS A 238 -18.68 -9.02 3.80
N TRP A 239 -17.91 -8.87 2.71
CA TRP A 239 -17.34 -10.02 1.96
C TRP A 239 -16.46 -10.92 2.84
N TYR A 240 -15.83 -10.36 3.87
CA TYR A 240 -14.82 -11.04 4.67
C TYR A 240 -15.25 -11.33 6.11
N GLY A 241 -16.43 -10.89 6.53
CA GLY A 241 -16.95 -11.09 7.88
C GLY A 241 -17.50 -9.83 8.54
N GLU A 242 -17.59 -9.86 9.85
CA GLU A 242 -18.14 -8.77 10.66
C GLU A 242 -17.06 -7.77 11.11
N PRO A 243 -17.44 -6.55 11.51
CA PRO A 243 -16.52 -5.54 12.05
C PRO A 243 -15.59 -6.05 13.17
N ASP A 244 -16.10 -6.84 14.10
CA ASP A 244 -15.28 -7.38 15.21
C ASP A 244 -14.33 -8.49 14.75
N ASP A 245 -14.59 -9.16 13.63
CA ASP A 245 -13.66 -10.12 13.04
C ASP A 245 -12.41 -9.40 12.49
N LEU A 246 -12.59 -8.22 11.87
CA LEU A 246 -11.47 -7.39 11.44
C LEU A 246 -10.68 -6.85 12.63
N LYS A 247 -11.36 -6.41 13.71
CA LYS A 247 -10.68 -6.01 14.95
C LYS A 247 -9.86 -7.15 15.54
N ALA A 248 -10.40 -8.38 15.56
CA ALA A 248 -9.69 -9.56 16.03
C ALA A 248 -8.44 -9.88 15.19
N LEU A 249 -8.51 -9.69 13.86
CA LEU A 249 -7.37 -9.82 12.97
C LEU A 249 -6.25 -8.82 13.35
N VAL A 250 -6.60 -7.55 13.54
CA VAL A 250 -5.63 -6.50 13.91
C VAL A 250 -5.03 -6.78 15.29
N ASP A 251 -5.84 -7.13 16.29
CA ASP A 251 -5.39 -7.49 17.64
C ASP A 251 -4.41 -8.68 17.62
N LYS A 252 -4.72 -9.72 16.83
CA LYS A 252 -3.83 -10.88 16.65
C LYS A 252 -2.50 -10.46 15.97
N ALA A 253 -2.52 -9.61 14.96
CA ALA A 253 -1.30 -9.11 14.31
C ALA A 253 -0.43 -8.34 15.30
N HIS A 254 -1.02 -7.48 16.15
CA HIS A 254 -0.33 -6.76 17.21
C HIS A 254 0.27 -7.70 18.25
N SER A 255 -0.44 -8.78 18.63
CA SER A 255 0.09 -9.80 19.54
C SER A 255 1.37 -10.48 19.01
N LEU A 256 1.47 -10.59 17.69
CA LEU A 256 2.66 -11.09 16.98
C LEU A 256 3.74 -10.00 16.77
N GLY A 257 3.49 -8.77 17.20
CA GLY A 257 4.41 -7.63 17.03
C GLY A 257 4.54 -7.18 15.57
N MET A 258 3.44 -7.21 14.81
CA MET A 258 3.35 -6.74 13.44
C MET A 258 2.47 -5.49 13.36
N TYR A 259 2.80 -4.56 12.48
CA TYR A 259 1.92 -3.47 12.06
C TYR A 259 0.84 -3.98 11.10
N VAL A 260 -0.33 -3.36 11.15
CA VAL A 260 -1.37 -3.54 10.15
C VAL A 260 -1.63 -2.20 9.45
N LEU A 261 -1.37 -2.16 8.14
CA LEU A 261 -1.58 -0.99 7.30
C LEU A 261 -2.85 -1.20 6.47
N LEU A 262 -3.67 -0.16 6.37
CA LEU A 262 -4.86 -0.17 5.52
C LEU A 262 -4.56 0.50 4.18
N ASP A 263 -4.96 -0.15 3.11
CA ASP A 263 -5.03 0.48 1.80
C ASP A 263 -6.30 1.36 1.74
N VAL A 264 -6.10 2.69 1.73
CA VAL A 264 -7.19 3.66 1.82
C VAL A 264 -7.44 4.31 0.47
N VAL A 265 -8.70 4.20 0.00
CA VAL A 265 -9.14 4.74 -1.29
C VAL A 265 -9.83 6.08 -1.06
N HIS A 266 -9.04 7.15 -0.99
CA HIS A 266 -9.53 8.52 -0.90
C HIS A 266 -9.35 9.30 -2.22
N SER A 267 -8.83 8.63 -3.25
CA SER A 267 -8.70 9.16 -4.61
C SER A 267 -10.05 9.23 -5.34
N HIS A 268 -10.96 8.30 -5.02
CA HIS A 268 -12.26 8.19 -5.68
C HIS A 268 -13.26 7.37 -4.84
N ALA A 269 -14.50 7.26 -5.32
CA ALA A 269 -15.52 6.38 -4.77
C ALA A 269 -16.28 5.68 -5.90
N CYS A 270 -17.01 4.61 -5.59
CA CYS A 270 -17.85 3.94 -6.58
C CYS A 270 -18.92 4.89 -7.14
N ALA A 271 -19.30 4.69 -8.40
CA ALA A 271 -20.34 5.48 -9.06
C ALA A 271 -21.77 5.03 -8.74
N ASN A 272 -21.92 3.95 -7.96
CA ASN A 272 -23.22 3.40 -7.57
C ASN A 272 -24.06 4.43 -6.81
N VAL A 273 -25.28 4.64 -7.28
CA VAL A 273 -26.21 5.63 -6.69
C VAL A 273 -26.92 5.06 -5.46
N GLY A 274 -27.31 3.78 -5.51
CA GLY A 274 -28.10 3.15 -4.42
C GLY A 274 -27.28 2.78 -3.21
N GLU A 275 -26.01 2.42 -3.40
CA GLU A 275 -25.13 1.90 -2.35
C GLU A 275 -24.03 2.88 -1.91
N GLY A 276 -23.67 3.83 -2.80
CA GLY A 276 -22.56 4.76 -2.55
C GLY A 276 -22.98 6.19 -2.26
N LEU A 277 -21.99 7.07 -2.26
CA LEU A 277 -22.16 8.50 -2.00
C LEU A 277 -22.60 9.30 -3.23
N ASN A 278 -22.66 8.68 -4.42
CA ASN A 278 -23.06 9.37 -5.65
C ASN A 278 -24.52 9.76 -5.59
N LEU A 279 -24.83 11.04 -5.84
CA LEU A 279 -26.17 11.61 -5.73
C LEU A 279 -26.84 11.32 -4.37
N PHE A 280 -26.07 11.31 -3.29
CA PHE A 280 -26.55 10.85 -1.99
C PHE A 280 -27.76 11.66 -1.52
N ASP A 281 -27.70 12.99 -1.56
CA ASP A 281 -28.81 13.89 -1.21
C ASP A 281 -29.64 14.33 -2.43
N GLY A 282 -29.40 13.72 -3.59
CA GLY A 282 -30.01 14.07 -4.87
C GLY A 282 -29.26 15.17 -5.64
N THR A 283 -28.11 15.65 -5.14
CA THR A 283 -27.20 16.55 -5.88
C THR A 283 -25.93 15.83 -6.33
N GLU A 284 -25.31 16.33 -7.39
CA GLU A 284 -24.04 15.77 -7.88
C GLU A 284 -22.85 16.21 -7.04
N ASP A 285 -22.98 17.34 -6.36
CA ASP A 285 -21.85 18.08 -5.76
C ASP A 285 -21.80 18.01 -4.23
N GLN A 286 -22.58 17.12 -3.59
CA GLN A 286 -22.48 16.93 -2.15
C GLN A 286 -21.06 16.52 -1.74
N TYR A 287 -20.56 15.42 -2.25
CA TYR A 287 -19.22 14.90 -1.96
C TYR A 287 -18.23 15.11 -3.11
N PHE A 288 -18.73 15.15 -4.35
CA PHE A 288 -17.92 15.07 -5.55
C PHE A 288 -17.85 16.38 -6.33
N LEU A 289 -16.93 16.44 -7.29
CA LEU A 289 -16.91 17.52 -8.25
C LEU A 289 -18.15 17.41 -9.17
N PRO A 290 -18.80 18.54 -9.53
CA PRO A 290 -19.97 18.49 -10.38
C PRO A 290 -19.63 18.22 -11.85
N GLY A 291 -20.61 17.62 -12.58
CA GLY A 291 -20.52 17.36 -14.01
C GLY A 291 -19.41 16.36 -14.38
N GLU A 292 -18.87 16.50 -15.57
CA GLU A 292 -17.82 15.63 -16.11
C GLU A 292 -16.54 15.61 -15.24
N ARG A 293 -16.24 16.71 -14.58
CA ARG A 293 -15.09 16.79 -13.67
C ARG A 293 -15.19 15.86 -12.46
N GLY A 294 -16.39 15.43 -12.12
CA GLY A 294 -16.64 14.48 -11.05
C GLY A 294 -16.52 13.01 -11.44
N ASN A 295 -16.17 12.71 -12.70
CA ASN A 295 -16.06 11.35 -13.19
C ASN A 295 -14.60 11.05 -13.55
N HIS A 296 -14.06 9.93 -13.04
CA HIS A 296 -12.74 9.48 -13.44
C HIS A 296 -12.81 8.82 -14.83
N PRO A 297 -12.08 9.32 -15.85
CA PRO A 297 -12.27 8.90 -17.24
C PRO A 297 -11.86 7.44 -17.51
N ALA A 298 -10.95 6.88 -16.69
CA ALA A 298 -10.45 5.52 -16.88
C ALA A 298 -11.08 4.49 -15.91
N TRP A 299 -11.56 4.92 -14.73
CA TRP A 299 -11.99 3.97 -13.68
C TRP A 299 -13.50 3.90 -13.48
N GLY A 300 -14.27 4.75 -14.17
CA GLY A 300 -15.74 4.79 -14.03
C GLY A 300 -16.22 5.15 -12.62
N SER A 301 -15.39 5.83 -11.84
CA SER A 301 -15.61 6.19 -10.44
C SER A 301 -15.84 7.69 -10.27
N LYS A 302 -16.26 8.11 -9.07
CA LYS A 302 -16.52 9.50 -8.72
C LYS A 302 -15.34 10.13 -8.00
N LEU A 303 -15.06 11.42 -8.28
CA LEU A 303 -13.91 12.17 -7.77
C LEU A 303 -14.33 13.17 -6.69
N PHE A 304 -13.72 13.06 -5.51
CA PHE A 304 -14.01 13.93 -4.37
C PHE A 304 -13.67 15.41 -4.63
N ASN A 305 -14.50 16.29 -4.06
CA ASN A 305 -14.23 17.73 -4.05
C ASN A 305 -13.41 18.14 -2.82
N TYR A 306 -12.08 18.03 -2.91
CA TYR A 306 -11.18 18.36 -1.80
C TYR A 306 -11.14 19.85 -1.43
N ALA A 307 -11.81 20.73 -2.19
CA ALA A 307 -11.96 22.14 -1.83
C ALA A 307 -13.09 22.36 -0.80
N LYS A 308 -13.99 21.38 -0.63
CA LYS A 308 -15.14 21.45 0.26
C LYS A 308 -14.77 21.04 1.67
N HIS A 309 -15.00 21.88 2.65
CA HIS A 309 -14.60 21.65 4.06
C HIS A 309 -15.28 20.39 4.65
N GLU A 310 -16.54 20.16 4.31
CA GLU A 310 -17.31 19.01 4.76
C GLU A 310 -16.77 17.70 4.18
N VAL A 311 -16.25 17.73 2.95
CA VAL A 311 -15.58 16.57 2.33
C VAL A 311 -14.23 16.30 3.00
N ILE A 312 -13.43 17.35 3.28
CA ILE A 312 -12.21 17.21 4.08
C ILE A 312 -12.53 16.63 5.45
N HIS A 313 -13.58 17.13 6.12
CA HIS A 313 -14.04 16.63 7.41
C HIS A 313 -14.41 15.13 7.35
N PHE A 314 -15.18 14.73 6.32
CA PHE A 314 -15.57 13.33 6.10
C PHE A 314 -14.34 12.42 5.94
N LEU A 315 -13.43 12.78 5.05
CA LEU A 315 -12.24 11.97 4.74
C LEU A 315 -11.22 11.93 5.90
N LEU A 316 -11.00 13.06 6.60
CA LEU A 316 -10.15 13.08 7.79
C LEU A 316 -10.78 12.27 8.94
N SER A 317 -12.10 12.38 9.15
CA SER A 317 -12.80 11.58 10.14
C SER A 317 -12.72 10.09 9.85
N ASN A 318 -12.69 9.71 8.57
CA ASN A 318 -12.50 8.33 8.13
C ASN A 318 -11.11 7.78 8.52
N LEU A 319 -10.05 8.54 8.29
CA LEU A 319 -8.70 8.13 8.71
C LEU A 319 -8.60 7.93 10.22
N LYS A 320 -9.12 8.90 10.98
CA LYS A 320 -9.13 8.80 12.44
C LYS A 320 -9.97 7.61 12.94
N PHE A 321 -11.13 7.36 12.31
CA PHE A 321 -11.98 6.20 12.62
C PHE A 321 -11.22 4.88 12.48
N TRP A 322 -10.52 4.66 11.37
CA TRP A 322 -9.75 3.44 11.17
C TRP A 322 -8.57 3.31 12.14
N GLN A 323 -7.96 4.42 12.58
CA GLN A 323 -6.93 4.39 13.62
C GLN A 323 -7.49 4.13 15.01
N GLU A 324 -8.60 4.75 15.40
CA GLU A 324 -9.12 4.67 16.79
C GLU A 324 -10.04 3.48 17.02
N GLU A 325 -10.87 3.11 16.03
CA GLU A 325 -11.83 2.01 16.17
C GLU A 325 -11.24 0.65 15.77
N TYR A 326 -10.28 0.63 14.84
CA TYR A 326 -9.69 -0.61 14.33
C TYR A 326 -8.19 -0.73 14.60
N HIS A 327 -7.58 0.23 15.25
CA HIS A 327 -6.16 0.24 15.62
C HIS A 327 -5.20 0.04 14.44
N PHE A 328 -5.54 0.49 13.23
CA PHE A 328 -4.59 0.45 12.11
C PHE A 328 -3.36 1.32 12.40
N ASP A 329 -2.17 0.79 12.14
CA ASP A 329 -0.88 1.46 12.38
C ASP A 329 -0.49 2.44 11.28
N GLY A 330 -1.30 2.59 10.25
CA GLY A 330 -1.06 3.51 9.17
C GLY A 330 -1.77 3.12 7.88
N PHE A 331 -1.40 3.83 6.81
CA PHE A 331 -2.15 3.77 5.55
C PHE A 331 -1.23 3.77 4.33
N ARG A 332 -1.60 2.98 3.32
CA ARG A 332 -1.19 3.22 1.94
C ARG A 332 -2.32 3.98 1.26
N PHE A 333 -2.02 5.12 0.67
CA PHE A 333 -2.98 5.93 -0.08
C PHE A 333 -2.96 5.50 -1.54
N ASP A 334 -4.10 4.97 -1.98
CA ASP A 334 -4.35 4.55 -3.35
C ASP A 334 -4.49 5.72 -4.29
N GLY A 335 -3.93 5.61 -5.50
CA GLY A 335 -4.18 6.53 -6.60
C GLY A 335 -3.76 7.99 -6.34
N VAL A 336 -2.72 8.25 -5.57
CA VAL A 336 -2.27 9.63 -5.25
C VAL A 336 -2.00 10.43 -6.52
N THR A 337 -1.38 9.85 -7.55
CA THR A 337 -1.19 10.52 -8.84
C THR A 337 -2.52 11.02 -9.42
N SER A 338 -3.57 10.19 -9.36
CA SER A 338 -4.91 10.57 -9.83
C SER A 338 -5.49 11.74 -9.04
N MET A 339 -5.20 11.84 -7.74
CA MET A 339 -5.68 12.93 -6.89
C MET A 339 -5.03 14.28 -7.23
N ILE A 340 -3.70 14.27 -7.40
CA ILE A 340 -2.89 15.50 -7.41
C ILE A 340 -2.77 16.16 -8.78
N TYR A 341 -3.38 15.59 -9.84
CA TYR A 341 -3.44 16.16 -11.17
C TYR A 341 -4.87 16.23 -11.72
N GLN A 342 -5.20 17.33 -12.45
CA GLN A 342 -6.52 17.51 -13.05
C GLN A 342 -6.80 16.51 -14.18
N ASN A 343 -5.76 16.07 -14.90
CA ASN A 343 -5.83 15.01 -15.91
C ASN A 343 -5.56 13.61 -15.34
N HIS A 344 -5.51 13.47 -14.00
CA HIS A 344 -5.28 12.20 -13.30
C HIS A 344 -3.95 11.52 -13.62
N GLY A 345 -2.97 12.25 -14.17
CA GLY A 345 -1.71 11.69 -14.65
C GLY A 345 -1.82 10.86 -15.92
N LEU A 346 -3.00 10.82 -16.55
CA LEU A 346 -3.23 10.02 -17.75
C LEU A 346 -2.51 10.63 -18.97
N GLY A 347 -1.70 9.81 -19.64
CA GLY A 347 -0.94 10.21 -20.83
C GLY A 347 0.25 11.14 -20.55
N GLU A 348 0.60 11.38 -19.26
CA GLU A 348 1.71 12.23 -18.88
C GLU A 348 3.00 11.43 -18.65
N ASN A 349 4.10 11.97 -19.16
CA ASN A 349 5.44 11.55 -18.81
C ASN A 349 6.10 12.69 -18.02
N PHE A 350 6.15 12.58 -16.70
CA PHE A 350 6.69 13.60 -15.81
C PHE A 350 8.21 13.77 -15.95
N THR A 351 8.65 14.43 -17.00
CA THR A 351 10.06 14.62 -17.36
C THR A 351 10.61 16.01 -17.03
N ASP A 352 9.72 16.96 -16.75
CA ASP A 352 10.10 18.35 -16.43
C ASP A 352 9.47 18.84 -15.11
N TYR A 353 10.23 19.61 -14.35
CA TYR A 353 9.78 20.12 -13.05
C TYR A 353 8.59 21.08 -13.13
N SER A 354 8.38 21.76 -14.26
CA SER A 354 7.22 22.63 -14.47
C SER A 354 5.89 21.88 -14.38
N GLN A 355 5.88 20.56 -14.72
CA GLN A 355 4.68 19.73 -14.67
C GLN A 355 4.15 19.53 -13.24
N TYR A 356 5.00 19.72 -12.21
CA TYR A 356 4.61 19.62 -10.81
C TYR A 356 3.99 20.91 -10.25
N PHE A 357 4.09 22.03 -10.97
CA PHE A 357 3.69 23.36 -10.49
C PHE A 357 2.75 24.09 -11.46
N GLY A 358 2.33 23.44 -12.54
CA GLY A 358 1.42 24.01 -13.53
C GLY A 358 -0.05 23.96 -13.13
N LEU A 359 -0.92 24.43 -14.02
CA LEU A 359 -2.38 24.46 -13.84
C LEU A 359 -3.00 23.04 -13.77
N ASN A 360 -2.28 22.00 -14.23
CA ASN A 360 -2.69 20.62 -14.10
C ASN A 360 -2.62 20.10 -12.66
N THR A 361 -1.88 20.77 -11.78
CA THR A 361 -1.74 20.34 -10.38
C THR A 361 -3.00 20.67 -9.59
N ASN A 362 -3.58 19.65 -8.93
CA ASN A 362 -4.72 19.82 -8.02
C ASN A 362 -4.21 20.21 -6.61
N VAL A 363 -4.18 21.52 -6.34
CA VAL A 363 -3.68 22.05 -5.08
C VAL A 363 -4.58 21.76 -3.88
N ASP A 364 -5.88 21.50 -4.11
CA ASP A 364 -6.83 21.12 -3.05
C ASP A 364 -6.54 19.70 -2.57
N ALA A 365 -6.30 18.77 -3.48
CA ALA A 365 -5.89 17.40 -3.15
C ALA A 365 -4.54 17.39 -2.42
N LEU A 366 -3.55 18.17 -2.86
CA LEU A 366 -2.27 18.30 -2.14
C LEU A 366 -2.46 18.81 -0.71
N THR A 367 -3.33 19.83 -0.53
CA THR A 367 -3.64 20.37 0.81
C THR A 367 -4.32 19.31 1.68
N TYR A 368 -5.29 18.58 1.12
CA TYR A 368 -5.94 17.47 1.82
C TYR A 368 -4.92 16.41 2.26
N LEU A 369 -4.02 15.97 1.37
CA LEU A 369 -2.99 14.97 1.71
C LEU A 369 -2.03 15.46 2.80
N GLN A 370 -1.69 16.73 2.83
CA GLN A 370 -0.90 17.32 3.91
C GLN A 370 -1.65 17.26 5.24
N LEU A 371 -2.92 17.66 5.27
CA LEU A 371 -3.76 17.60 6.48
C LEU A 371 -3.97 16.14 6.94
N ALA A 372 -4.14 15.20 6.00
CA ALA A 372 -4.25 13.78 6.29
C ALA A 372 -2.99 13.24 7.00
N ASN A 373 -1.80 13.54 6.46
CA ASN A 373 -0.54 13.13 7.08
C ASN A 373 -0.33 13.78 8.48
N GLU A 374 -0.70 15.06 8.65
CA GLU A 374 -0.65 15.72 9.96
C GLU A 374 -1.57 15.02 10.97
N LEU A 375 -2.83 14.76 10.59
CA LEU A 375 -3.82 14.09 11.44
C LEU A 375 -3.35 12.69 11.86
N ILE A 376 -2.93 11.87 10.91
CA ILE A 376 -2.50 10.49 11.16
C ILE A 376 -1.40 10.44 12.22
N HIS A 377 -0.41 11.32 12.11
CA HIS A 377 0.69 11.38 13.07
C HIS A 377 0.34 12.13 14.37
N GLU A 378 -0.70 12.97 14.37
CA GLU A 378 -1.25 13.58 15.59
C GLU A 378 -1.96 12.52 16.43
N VAL A 379 -2.73 11.62 15.79
CA VAL A 379 -3.43 10.51 16.46
C VAL A 379 -2.42 9.45 16.93
N ASN A 380 -1.51 9.03 16.06
CA ASN A 380 -0.47 8.06 16.38
C ASN A 380 0.89 8.51 15.83
N PRO A 381 1.82 9.02 16.67
CA PRO A 381 3.14 9.48 16.22
C PRO A 381 4.02 8.40 15.58
N PHE A 382 3.68 7.13 15.75
CA PHE A 382 4.40 5.99 15.18
C PHE A 382 3.71 5.40 13.95
N ALA A 383 2.58 5.97 13.53
CA ALA A 383 1.90 5.57 12.33
C ALA A 383 2.79 5.69 11.09
N VAL A 384 2.43 4.96 10.05
CA VAL A 384 3.15 4.93 8.77
C VAL A 384 2.22 5.38 7.66
N THR A 385 2.70 6.30 6.81
CA THR A 385 1.97 6.71 5.61
C THR A 385 2.80 6.45 4.36
N ILE A 386 2.17 5.82 3.37
CA ILE A 386 2.79 5.42 2.10
C ILE A 386 1.96 6.00 0.96
N ALA A 387 2.59 6.74 0.06
CA ALA A 387 1.94 7.26 -1.14
C ALA A 387 2.14 6.33 -2.33
N GLU A 388 1.07 6.00 -3.01
CA GLU A 388 1.13 5.46 -4.35
C GLU A 388 1.16 6.61 -5.36
N ASP A 389 2.35 6.99 -5.79
CA ASP A 389 2.56 8.10 -6.73
C ASP A 389 3.55 7.73 -7.83
N MET A 390 3.06 7.65 -9.07
CA MET A 390 3.86 7.40 -10.28
C MET A 390 4.50 8.67 -10.84
N SER A 391 4.00 9.85 -10.50
CA SER A 391 4.44 11.11 -11.11
C SER A 391 5.87 11.51 -10.74
N GLY A 392 6.35 11.00 -9.60
CA GLY A 392 7.63 11.44 -9.06
C GLY A 392 7.59 12.85 -8.48
N MET A 393 6.43 13.35 -8.02
CA MET A 393 6.31 14.68 -7.43
C MET A 393 7.33 14.90 -6.33
N PRO A 394 8.15 15.99 -6.41
CA PRO A 394 9.14 16.30 -5.39
C PRO A 394 8.51 16.61 -4.04
N GLY A 395 9.09 16.04 -2.97
CA GLY A 395 8.64 16.29 -1.60
C GLY A 395 7.49 15.42 -1.15
N MET A 396 7.06 14.43 -1.92
CA MET A 396 5.98 13.52 -1.52
C MET A 396 6.26 12.88 -0.15
N ALA A 397 7.46 12.31 0.03
CA ALA A 397 7.90 11.70 1.29
C ALA A 397 8.86 12.60 2.10
N LEU A 398 8.59 13.91 2.11
CA LEU A 398 9.27 14.87 2.99
C LEU A 398 8.29 15.51 3.96
N PRO A 399 8.74 15.85 5.18
CA PRO A 399 7.91 16.56 6.16
C PRO A 399 7.36 17.88 5.61
N ILE A 400 6.14 18.25 5.97
CA ILE A 400 5.46 19.49 5.54
C ILE A 400 6.31 20.71 5.90
N ARG A 401 6.88 20.77 7.11
CA ARG A 401 7.80 21.84 7.54
C ARG A 401 9.03 22.02 6.63
N SER A 402 9.37 21.00 5.83
CA SER A 402 10.47 21.04 4.86
C SER A 402 10.01 21.48 3.46
N GLY A 403 8.72 21.74 3.27
CA GLY A 403 8.09 22.04 1.97
C GLY A 403 7.54 20.81 1.25
N GLY A 404 7.37 19.69 1.96
CA GLY A 404 6.85 18.42 1.44
C GLY A 404 5.35 18.21 1.66
N ILE A 405 4.88 17.01 1.30
CA ILE A 405 3.48 16.59 1.44
C ILE A 405 3.24 15.84 2.77
N GLY A 406 4.30 15.24 3.34
CA GLY A 406 4.25 14.69 4.68
C GLY A 406 4.20 13.17 4.78
N PHE A 407 4.16 12.43 3.69
CA PHE A 407 4.23 10.97 3.73
C PHE A 407 5.57 10.49 4.32
N ASP A 408 5.55 9.33 4.97
CA ASP A 408 6.79 8.67 5.44
C ASP A 408 7.54 7.98 4.31
N TYR A 409 6.79 7.40 3.37
CA TYR A 409 7.30 6.65 2.22
C TYR A 409 6.48 6.93 0.96
N ARG A 410 7.11 6.64 -0.18
CA ARG A 410 6.40 6.47 -1.46
C ARG A 410 6.71 5.09 -2.04
N LEU A 411 5.80 4.50 -2.81
CA LEU A 411 6.07 3.28 -3.56
C LEU A 411 7.05 3.55 -4.70
N SER A 412 8.01 2.64 -4.90
CA SER A 412 8.94 2.69 -6.04
C SER A 412 8.32 2.05 -7.28
N MET A 413 7.21 2.60 -7.78
CA MET A 413 6.37 2.00 -8.82
C MET A 413 7.11 1.73 -10.15
N GLY A 414 8.15 2.49 -10.44
CA GLY A 414 8.99 2.24 -11.63
C GLY A 414 9.79 0.93 -11.58
N ILE A 415 10.07 0.40 -10.39
CA ILE A 415 10.88 -0.83 -10.24
C ILE A 415 10.14 -2.08 -10.77
N PRO A 416 8.91 -2.41 -10.32
CA PRO A 416 8.20 -3.58 -10.86
C PRO A 416 7.92 -3.45 -12.36
N ASP A 417 7.55 -2.27 -12.85
CA ASP A 417 7.35 -2.02 -14.28
C ASP A 417 8.63 -2.21 -15.09
N PHE A 418 9.78 -1.82 -14.53
CA PHE A 418 11.09 -2.07 -15.14
C PHE A 418 11.36 -3.58 -15.23
N TRP A 419 11.15 -4.34 -14.15
CA TRP A 419 11.36 -5.79 -14.14
C TRP A 419 10.46 -6.50 -15.15
N ILE A 420 9.17 -6.14 -15.21
CA ILE A 420 8.24 -6.73 -16.18
C ILE A 420 8.70 -6.49 -17.63
N ARG A 421 9.03 -5.23 -17.97
CA ARG A 421 9.50 -4.89 -19.31
C ARG A 421 10.81 -5.62 -19.64
N LEU A 422 11.74 -5.66 -18.69
CA LEU A 422 13.01 -6.34 -18.88
C LEU A 422 12.82 -7.83 -19.16
N LEU A 423 11.98 -8.50 -18.37
CA LEU A 423 11.72 -9.94 -18.52
C LEU A 423 10.89 -10.27 -19.77
N LYS A 424 10.00 -9.36 -20.20
CA LYS A 424 9.12 -9.55 -21.35
C LYS A 424 9.85 -9.31 -22.68
N ASP A 425 10.65 -8.24 -22.74
CA ASP A 425 11.07 -7.68 -24.01
C ASP A 425 12.58 -7.86 -24.28
N VAL A 426 13.38 -8.22 -23.25
CA VAL A 426 14.85 -8.22 -23.37
C VAL A 426 15.44 -9.57 -22.96
N PRO A 427 16.10 -10.31 -23.87
CA PRO A 427 16.85 -11.53 -23.52
C PRO A 427 17.94 -11.27 -22.46
N ASP A 428 18.17 -12.21 -21.54
CA ASP A 428 19.12 -12.07 -20.41
C ASP A 428 20.51 -11.55 -20.85
N ARG A 429 21.00 -12.00 -22.00
CA ARG A 429 22.31 -11.58 -22.56
C ARG A 429 22.36 -10.10 -23.00
N GLN A 430 21.21 -9.47 -23.14
CA GLN A 430 21.08 -8.08 -23.58
C GLN A 430 20.70 -7.12 -22.45
N TRP A 431 20.58 -7.61 -21.21
CA TRP A 431 20.30 -6.74 -20.08
C TRP A 431 21.38 -5.68 -19.94
N ASP A 432 20.98 -4.44 -19.75
CA ASP A 432 21.83 -3.28 -19.54
C ASP A 432 22.04 -3.07 -18.03
N MET A 433 23.27 -3.29 -17.55
CA MET A 433 23.61 -3.18 -16.12
C MET A 433 23.59 -1.72 -15.66
N GLY A 434 23.93 -0.78 -16.52
CA GLY A 434 23.86 0.67 -16.23
C GLY A 434 22.43 1.12 -16.03
N ARG A 435 21.54 0.69 -16.91
CA ARG A 435 20.10 0.95 -16.78
C ARG A 435 19.52 0.30 -15.53
N LEU A 436 19.86 -0.96 -15.27
CA LEU A 436 19.43 -1.67 -14.05
C LEU A 436 19.88 -0.93 -12.79
N TRP A 437 21.14 -0.50 -12.74
CA TRP A 437 21.63 0.33 -11.63
C TRP A 437 20.85 1.63 -11.50
N TYR A 438 20.63 2.34 -12.60
CA TYR A 438 19.89 3.60 -12.61
C TYR A 438 18.45 3.44 -12.08
N GLU A 439 17.70 2.49 -12.61
CA GLU A 439 16.29 2.26 -12.22
C GLU A 439 16.14 1.87 -10.74
N LEU A 440 17.10 1.11 -10.19
CA LEU A 440 17.09 0.69 -8.79
C LEU A 440 17.62 1.75 -7.81
N THR A 441 18.37 2.76 -8.26
CA THR A 441 19.03 3.71 -7.37
C THR A 441 18.58 5.15 -7.52
N THR A 442 17.90 5.50 -8.63
CA THR A 442 17.41 6.86 -8.88
C THR A 442 16.23 7.18 -7.99
N ARG A 443 16.38 8.22 -7.16
CA ARG A 443 15.36 8.65 -6.18
C ARG A 443 15.39 10.15 -5.96
N ARG A 444 14.28 10.68 -5.45
CA ARG A 444 14.23 12.04 -4.93
C ARG A 444 15.09 12.15 -3.67
N PRO A 445 15.86 13.24 -3.52
CA PRO A 445 16.77 13.40 -2.39
C PRO A 445 16.05 13.33 -1.03
N GLN A 446 16.53 12.44 -0.15
CA GLN A 446 16.03 12.21 1.21
C GLN A 446 14.57 11.76 1.31
N GLU A 447 13.92 11.42 0.22
CA GLU A 447 12.63 10.76 0.25
C GLU A 447 12.82 9.25 0.41
N LYS A 448 12.07 8.67 1.35
CA LYS A 448 12.10 7.23 1.60
C LYS A 448 11.16 6.52 0.64
N ASN A 449 11.60 5.34 0.19
CA ASN A 449 10.83 4.52 -0.74
C ASN A 449 10.54 3.14 -0.15
N VAL A 450 9.44 2.54 -0.60
CA VAL A 450 9.16 1.11 -0.46
C VAL A 450 9.51 0.44 -1.78
N GLY A 451 10.55 -0.41 -1.78
CA GLY A 451 10.94 -1.18 -2.96
C GLY A 451 10.19 -2.50 -3.03
N TYR A 452 9.82 -2.90 -4.24
CA TYR A 452 9.14 -4.16 -4.49
C TYR A 452 9.35 -4.60 -5.94
N CYS A 453 9.20 -5.90 -6.19
CA CYS A 453 9.33 -6.47 -7.53
C CYS A 453 7.98 -6.65 -8.20
N GLU A 454 6.96 -6.91 -7.40
CA GLU A 454 5.59 -7.18 -7.80
C GLU A 454 4.64 -6.81 -6.66
N SER A 455 3.54 -6.14 -6.96
CA SER A 455 2.38 -5.93 -6.10
C SER A 455 1.16 -6.61 -6.73
N HIS A 456 -0.02 -6.38 -6.15
CA HIS A 456 -1.27 -6.84 -6.76
C HIS A 456 -1.48 -6.27 -8.17
N ASP A 457 -1.05 -5.02 -8.45
CA ASP A 457 -1.23 -4.38 -9.75
C ASP A 457 -0.59 -5.17 -10.89
N GLN A 458 0.65 -5.63 -10.71
CA GLN A 458 1.35 -6.39 -11.73
C GLN A 458 0.77 -7.80 -11.89
N ALA A 459 0.36 -8.42 -10.79
CA ALA A 459 -0.22 -9.75 -10.81
C ALA A 459 -1.65 -9.77 -11.38
N LEU A 460 -2.44 -8.70 -11.18
CA LEU A 460 -3.82 -8.55 -11.63
C LEU A 460 -3.94 -7.91 -13.01
N VAL A 461 -3.20 -6.83 -13.24
CA VAL A 461 -3.32 -5.99 -14.44
C VAL A 461 -2.18 -6.27 -15.42
N GLY A 462 -1.04 -6.72 -14.92
CA GLY A 462 0.16 -7.02 -15.72
C GLY A 462 0.14 -8.35 -16.46
N ASP A 463 -0.96 -9.05 -16.47
CA ASP A 463 -1.22 -10.33 -17.14
C ASP A 463 -0.50 -11.57 -16.59
N LYS A 464 0.70 -11.47 -15.97
CA LYS A 464 1.47 -12.62 -15.44
C LYS A 464 2.37 -12.20 -14.27
N THR A 465 2.49 -13.06 -13.27
CA THR A 465 3.49 -12.91 -12.19
C THR A 465 4.92 -12.98 -12.74
N LEU A 466 5.88 -12.42 -12.00
CA LEU A 466 7.30 -12.44 -12.42
C LEU A 466 7.81 -13.86 -12.70
N ILE A 467 7.52 -14.79 -11.81
CA ILE A 467 7.99 -16.17 -11.97
C ILE A 467 7.32 -16.85 -13.18
N PHE A 468 6.01 -16.61 -13.38
CA PHE A 468 5.30 -17.17 -14.50
C PHE A 468 5.80 -16.62 -15.84
N ARG A 469 6.19 -15.32 -15.91
CA ARG A 469 6.82 -14.75 -17.11
C ARG A 469 8.11 -15.46 -17.49
N MET A 470 8.87 -15.92 -16.50
CA MET A 470 10.17 -16.56 -16.73
C MET A 470 10.05 -18.05 -17.07
N ALA A 471 9.08 -18.75 -16.47
CA ALA A 471 8.91 -20.19 -16.57
C ALA A 471 7.74 -20.63 -17.48
N ASP A 472 6.73 -19.77 -17.67
CA ASP A 472 5.52 -19.99 -18.46
C ASP A 472 4.87 -21.36 -18.15
N ALA A 473 4.39 -22.08 -19.14
CA ALA A 473 3.71 -23.36 -18.98
C ALA A 473 4.52 -24.45 -18.25
N GLU A 474 5.86 -24.34 -18.23
CA GLU A 474 6.71 -25.26 -17.47
C GLU A 474 6.50 -25.19 -15.95
N MET A 475 5.86 -24.13 -15.43
CA MET A 475 5.46 -24.04 -14.02
C MET A 475 4.56 -25.21 -13.59
N TYR A 476 3.75 -25.76 -14.50
CA TYR A 476 2.81 -26.82 -14.20
C TYR A 476 3.45 -28.21 -14.14
N THR A 477 4.60 -28.41 -14.79
CA THR A 477 5.25 -29.73 -14.90
C THR A 477 6.68 -29.75 -14.40
N GLY A 478 7.36 -28.60 -14.38
CA GLY A 478 8.81 -28.50 -14.10
C GLY A 478 9.17 -28.22 -12.65
N MET A 479 8.19 -28.00 -11.76
CA MET A 479 8.44 -27.63 -10.36
C MET A 479 8.72 -28.83 -9.43
N ASP A 480 8.65 -30.06 -9.91
CA ASP A 480 9.14 -31.22 -9.16
C ASP A 480 10.69 -31.15 -9.04
N LYS A 481 11.22 -31.40 -7.82
CA LYS A 481 12.67 -31.36 -7.55
C LYS A 481 13.47 -32.43 -8.33
N ALA A 482 12.82 -33.53 -8.68
CA ALA A 482 13.43 -34.58 -9.48
C ALA A 482 13.48 -34.24 -10.98
N TYR A 483 12.74 -33.23 -11.42
CA TYR A 483 12.71 -32.81 -12.82
C TYR A 483 13.71 -31.69 -13.09
N HIS A 484 14.50 -31.83 -14.14
CA HIS A 484 15.49 -30.82 -14.56
C HIS A 484 14.99 -30.06 -15.79
N SER A 485 14.85 -28.75 -15.67
CA SER A 485 14.49 -27.83 -16.74
C SER A 485 15.36 -26.60 -16.67
N LEU A 486 16.01 -26.25 -17.78
CA LEU A 486 16.80 -25.01 -17.89
C LEU A 486 15.94 -23.77 -17.73
N ALA A 487 14.67 -23.81 -18.16
CA ALA A 487 13.74 -22.69 -18.00
C ALA A 487 13.38 -22.47 -16.53
N ILE A 488 13.04 -23.54 -15.81
CA ILE A 488 12.73 -23.47 -14.37
C ILE A 488 13.97 -23.09 -13.56
N ASP A 489 15.14 -23.66 -13.84
CA ASP A 489 16.37 -23.34 -13.11
C ASP A 489 16.77 -21.86 -13.33
N ARG A 490 16.60 -21.35 -14.59
CA ARG A 490 16.73 -19.93 -14.90
C ARG A 490 15.73 -19.09 -14.10
N ALA A 491 14.46 -19.46 -14.12
CA ALA A 491 13.40 -18.71 -13.47
C ALA A 491 13.63 -18.60 -11.96
N ILE A 492 13.96 -19.70 -11.29
CA ILE A 492 14.27 -19.74 -9.85
C ILE A 492 15.49 -18.88 -9.53
N ALA A 493 16.58 -19.00 -10.31
CA ALA A 493 17.79 -18.22 -10.07
C ALA A 493 17.54 -16.70 -10.22
N LEU A 494 16.90 -16.28 -11.31
CA LEU A 494 16.61 -14.87 -11.56
C LEU A 494 15.58 -14.32 -10.59
N HIS A 495 14.54 -15.06 -10.22
CA HIS A 495 13.55 -14.63 -9.22
C HIS A 495 14.20 -14.28 -7.89
N LYS A 496 15.11 -15.14 -7.40
CA LYS A 496 15.91 -14.85 -6.19
C LYS A 496 16.76 -13.59 -6.35
N MET A 497 17.46 -13.44 -7.45
CA MET A 497 18.36 -12.32 -7.71
C MET A 497 17.60 -10.99 -7.85
N ILE A 498 16.48 -10.98 -8.57
CA ILE A 498 15.63 -9.80 -8.77
C ILE A 498 15.10 -9.31 -7.42
N ARG A 499 14.58 -10.20 -6.60
CA ARG A 499 14.07 -9.84 -5.28
C ARG A 499 15.18 -9.34 -4.36
N PHE A 500 16.33 -10.00 -4.38
CA PHE A 500 17.47 -9.63 -3.54
C PHE A 500 18.09 -8.28 -3.90
N ILE A 501 18.29 -8.00 -5.19
CA ILE A 501 18.85 -6.71 -5.62
C ILE A 501 17.84 -5.57 -5.37
N THR A 502 16.55 -5.82 -5.56
CA THR A 502 15.50 -4.84 -5.25
C THR A 502 15.48 -4.50 -3.76
N LEU A 503 15.54 -5.49 -2.88
CA LEU A 503 15.66 -5.27 -1.44
C LEU A 503 16.96 -4.51 -1.09
N ALA A 504 18.08 -4.86 -1.72
CA ALA A 504 19.37 -4.27 -1.41
C ALA A 504 19.51 -2.82 -1.88
N LEU A 505 19.01 -2.49 -3.08
CA LEU A 505 19.17 -1.17 -3.70
C LEU A 505 17.92 -0.31 -3.68
N GLY A 506 16.75 -0.95 -3.81
CA GLY A 506 15.50 -0.27 -4.15
C GLY A 506 14.90 0.62 -3.06
N SER A 507 15.35 0.57 -1.75
CA SER A 507 14.51 1.22 -0.75
C SER A 507 15.00 1.24 0.70
N GLU A 508 14.26 1.97 1.52
CA GLU A 508 14.32 2.00 2.99
C GLU A 508 13.25 1.09 3.63
N ALA A 509 12.32 0.56 2.84
CA ALA A 509 11.34 -0.46 3.21
C ALA A 509 11.15 -1.43 2.04
N TYR A 510 10.67 -2.64 2.30
CA TYR A 510 10.46 -3.68 1.30
C TYR A 510 9.04 -4.20 1.37
N LEU A 511 8.38 -4.38 0.21
CA LEU A 511 7.06 -4.97 0.09
C LEU A 511 7.13 -6.24 -0.75
N ASN A 512 6.38 -7.25 -0.33
CA ASN A 512 6.12 -8.47 -1.06
C ASN A 512 4.63 -8.72 -1.16
N PHE A 513 4.13 -8.97 -2.35
CA PHE A 513 2.75 -9.38 -2.56
C PHE A 513 2.59 -10.89 -2.28
N MET A 514 1.49 -11.26 -1.65
CA MET A 514 1.17 -12.64 -1.26
C MET A 514 1.32 -13.64 -2.41
N GLY A 515 2.14 -14.67 -2.19
CA GLY A 515 2.47 -15.70 -3.19
C GLY A 515 3.79 -15.45 -3.91
N ASN A 516 4.28 -14.21 -4.01
CA ASN A 516 5.55 -13.93 -4.66
C ASN A 516 6.74 -14.50 -3.86
N GLU A 517 6.63 -14.64 -2.54
CA GLU A 517 7.67 -15.20 -1.67
C GLU A 517 8.04 -16.64 -2.03
N PHE A 518 7.11 -17.41 -2.55
CA PHE A 518 7.38 -18.78 -3.02
C PHE A 518 7.23 -18.97 -4.53
N GLY A 519 6.93 -17.89 -5.28
CA GLY A 519 6.74 -17.94 -6.72
C GLY A 519 5.46 -18.67 -7.13
N HIS A 520 4.31 -18.25 -6.57
CA HIS A 520 3.00 -18.80 -6.95
C HIS A 520 2.82 -18.81 -8.47
N PRO A 521 2.40 -19.93 -9.07
CA PRO A 521 2.50 -20.15 -10.51
C PRO A 521 1.53 -19.34 -11.35
N GLU A 522 0.43 -18.85 -10.76
CA GLU A 522 -0.70 -18.31 -11.50
C GLU A 522 -0.85 -16.80 -11.32
N TRP A 523 -1.35 -16.13 -12.36
CA TRP A 523 -1.85 -14.76 -12.27
C TRP A 523 -3.13 -14.73 -11.42
N ILE A 524 -3.69 -13.53 -11.23
CA ILE A 524 -4.94 -13.35 -10.50
C ILE A 524 -6.04 -12.95 -11.46
N ASP A 525 -7.13 -13.71 -11.49
CA ASP A 525 -8.35 -13.40 -12.21
C ASP A 525 -9.55 -13.60 -11.27
N PHE A 526 -10.13 -12.48 -10.84
CA PHE A 526 -11.27 -12.50 -9.93
C PHE A 526 -12.55 -12.95 -10.63
N PRO A 527 -13.54 -13.47 -9.87
CA PRO A 527 -14.83 -13.87 -10.42
C PRO A 527 -15.51 -12.75 -11.20
N ARG A 528 -15.76 -12.98 -12.47
CA ARG A 528 -16.42 -12.08 -13.39
C ARG A 528 -17.16 -12.86 -14.48
N GLU A 529 -18.05 -12.21 -15.22
CA GLU A 529 -18.80 -12.87 -16.28
C GLU A 529 -17.90 -13.60 -17.29
N GLY A 530 -16.79 -12.96 -17.70
CA GLY A 530 -15.87 -13.50 -18.70
C GLY A 530 -15.11 -14.76 -18.29
N ASN A 531 -15.07 -15.13 -17.00
CA ASN A 531 -14.48 -16.38 -16.52
C ASN A 531 -15.51 -17.30 -15.83
N GLY A 532 -16.81 -17.07 -16.06
CA GLY A 532 -17.89 -17.88 -15.49
C GLY A 532 -18.00 -17.75 -13.97
N TRP A 533 -17.61 -16.62 -13.40
CA TRP A 533 -17.62 -16.34 -11.95
C TRP A 533 -16.70 -17.27 -11.14
N SER A 534 -15.64 -17.79 -11.76
CA SER A 534 -14.71 -18.73 -11.16
C SER A 534 -13.77 -18.06 -10.14
N HIS A 535 -13.58 -18.70 -8.99
CA HIS A 535 -12.59 -18.33 -7.98
C HIS A 535 -11.24 -19.03 -8.18
N HIS A 536 -11.08 -19.85 -9.23
CA HIS A 536 -9.91 -20.69 -9.44
C HIS A 536 -8.58 -19.93 -9.38
N TYR A 537 -8.51 -18.74 -10.01
CA TYR A 537 -7.33 -17.88 -10.00
C TYR A 537 -7.38 -16.76 -8.94
N ALA A 538 -8.40 -16.76 -8.07
CA ALA A 538 -8.54 -15.79 -6.99
C ALA A 538 -8.22 -16.39 -5.62
N ARG A 539 -7.14 -17.15 -5.53
CA ARG A 539 -6.68 -17.86 -4.33
C ARG A 539 -5.15 -17.95 -4.28
N ARG A 540 -4.62 -18.41 -3.16
CA ARG A 540 -3.21 -18.73 -3.01
C ARG A 540 -3.02 -20.13 -2.46
N GLN A 541 -2.19 -20.92 -3.14
CA GLN A 541 -1.96 -22.36 -2.83
C GLN A 541 -0.66 -22.50 -2.04
N TRP A 542 -0.70 -22.22 -0.73
CA TRP A 542 0.48 -22.35 0.14
C TRP A 542 0.97 -23.78 0.28
N SER A 543 0.11 -24.78 0.09
CA SER A 543 0.50 -26.19 0.05
C SER A 543 1.60 -26.48 -0.98
N LEU A 544 1.71 -25.67 -2.05
CA LEU A 544 2.81 -25.77 -3.00
C LEU A 544 4.17 -25.51 -2.34
N ALA A 545 4.26 -24.49 -1.47
CA ALA A 545 5.48 -24.14 -0.75
C ALA A 545 5.77 -25.14 0.40
N GLU A 546 4.73 -25.72 0.99
CA GLU A 546 4.83 -26.70 2.07
C GLU A 546 5.17 -28.10 1.57
N ASN A 547 4.99 -28.36 0.28
CA ASN A 547 5.31 -29.66 -0.33
C ASN A 547 6.82 -29.79 -0.55
N GLY A 548 7.48 -30.59 0.28
CA GLY A 548 8.93 -30.84 0.23
C GLY A 548 9.45 -31.47 -1.07
N TYR A 549 8.59 -31.98 -1.96
CA TYR A 549 8.97 -32.49 -3.27
C TYR A 549 9.01 -31.40 -4.36
N LEU A 550 8.45 -30.19 -4.07
CA LEU A 550 8.36 -29.12 -5.05
C LEU A 550 9.42 -28.02 -4.81
N LYS A 551 9.82 -27.37 -5.88
CA LYS A 551 10.84 -26.30 -5.89
C LYS A 551 10.33 -24.98 -5.29
N TYR A 552 9.02 -24.82 -5.08
CA TYR A 552 8.44 -23.65 -4.41
C TYR A 552 8.99 -23.46 -2.98
N GLU A 553 9.29 -24.56 -2.28
CA GLU A 553 9.94 -24.55 -0.97
C GLU A 553 11.30 -23.82 -1.00
N TRP A 554 12.07 -23.95 -2.10
CA TRP A 554 13.36 -23.29 -2.25
C TRP A 554 13.23 -21.76 -2.27
N LEU A 555 12.20 -21.26 -2.95
CA LEU A 555 11.93 -19.82 -3.04
C LEU A 555 11.44 -19.26 -1.72
N GLU A 556 10.56 -19.97 -1.00
CA GLU A 556 10.11 -19.56 0.33
C GLU A 556 11.25 -19.54 1.35
N ARG A 557 12.11 -20.56 1.35
CA ARG A 557 13.31 -20.59 2.20
C ARG A 557 14.24 -19.43 1.89
N PHE A 558 14.43 -19.15 0.60
CA PHE A 558 15.21 -17.99 0.18
C PHE A 558 14.62 -16.68 0.70
N ASP A 559 13.33 -16.48 0.57
CA ASP A 559 12.64 -15.29 1.07
C ASP A 559 12.89 -15.08 2.57
N ARG A 560 12.67 -16.12 3.36
CA ARG A 560 12.90 -16.11 4.81
C ARG A 560 14.33 -15.74 5.17
N GLU A 561 15.32 -16.35 4.54
CA GLU A 561 16.73 -16.08 4.81
C GLU A 561 17.18 -14.72 4.27
N MET A 562 16.62 -14.24 3.15
CA MET A 562 16.84 -12.89 2.62
C MET A 562 16.36 -11.82 3.61
N LEU A 563 15.17 -11.95 4.16
CA LEU A 563 14.63 -11.02 5.16
C LEU A 563 15.41 -11.09 6.48
N LYS A 564 15.80 -12.27 6.91
CA LYS A 564 16.66 -12.46 8.09
C LYS A 564 18.05 -11.81 7.89
N PHE A 565 18.64 -11.97 6.73
CA PHE A 565 19.88 -11.30 6.33
C PHE A 565 19.71 -9.78 6.36
N ALA A 566 18.65 -9.27 5.74
CA ALA A 566 18.36 -7.83 5.68
C ALA A 566 18.22 -7.21 7.07
N ARG A 567 17.56 -7.88 8.01
CA ARG A 567 17.44 -7.45 9.41
C ARG A 567 18.76 -7.53 10.15
N LYS A 568 19.47 -8.68 10.07
CA LYS A 568 20.74 -8.91 10.75
C LYS A 568 21.77 -7.82 10.40
N TYR A 569 21.88 -7.49 9.13
CA TYR A 569 22.86 -6.53 8.63
C TYR A 569 22.30 -5.12 8.44
N ARG A 570 21.03 -4.88 8.82
CA ARG A 570 20.36 -3.57 8.70
C ARG A 570 20.44 -2.99 7.28
N VAL A 571 20.25 -3.81 6.26
CA VAL A 571 20.50 -3.47 4.85
C VAL A 571 19.78 -2.20 4.42
N MET A 572 18.49 -2.07 4.74
CA MET A 572 17.63 -0.94 4.33
C MET A 572 17.91 0.37 5.10
N THR A 573 18.64 0.32 6.21
CA THR A 573 19.00 1.52 6.98
C THR A 573 20.44 1.99 6.74
N LYS A 574 21.17 1.29 5.89
CA LYS A 574 22.51 1.68 5.50
C LYS A 574 22.47 2.87 4.52
N PRO A 575 23.58 3.64 4.42
CA PRO A 575 23.71 4.69 3.40
C PRO A 575 23.45 4.17 1.99
N ALA A 576 23.25 5.10 1.06
CA ALA A 576 23.11 4.80 -0.36
C ALA A 576 24.28 3.92 -0.85
N ALA A 577 23.97 2.98 -1.73
CA ALA A 577 24.99 2.09 -2.30
C ALA A 577 25.94 2.85 -3.22
N ALA A 578 27.20 2.43 -3.20
CA ALA A 578 28.23 2.90 -4.11
C ALA A 578 28.56 1.83 -5.14
N ASN A 579 28.46 2.18 -6.43
CA ASN A 579 28.89 1.29 -7.50
C ASN A 579 30.40 1.06 -7.40
N LEU A 580 30.84 -0.18 -7.40
CA LEU A 580 32.25 -0.57 -7.37
C LEU A 580 32.75 -1.00 -8.74
N TRP A 581 31.92 -1.73 -9.47
CA TRP A 581 32.25 -2.29 -10.77
C TRP A 581 31.00 -2.68 -11.55
N MET A 582 31.04 -2.47 -12.85
CA MET A 582 30.01 -2.87 -13.77
C MET A 582 30.64 -3.42 -15.06
N ASP A 583 30.19 -4.59 -15.49
CA ASP A 583 30.65 -5.23 -16.73
C ASP A 583 29.44 -5.53 -17.62
N GLU A 584 29.24 -4.70 -18.61
CA GLU A 584 28.13 -4.82 -19.56
C GLU A 584 28.26 -6.06 -20.46
N LYS A 585 29.45 -6.51 -20.76
CA LYS A 585 29.69 -7.68 -21.61
C LYS A 585 29.26 -8.97 -20.88
N ASN A 586 29.70 -9.11 -19.64
CA ASN A 586 29.47 -10.31 -18.84
C ASN A 586 28.28 -10.20 -17.87
N LYS A 587 27.54 -9.07 -17.90
CA LYS A 587 26.36 -8.84 -17.06
C LYS A 587 26.66 -8.93 -15.56
N LEU A 588 27.80 -8.34 -15.14
CA LEU A 588 28.26 -8.33 -13.76
C LEU A 588 28.03 -6.96 -13.13
N LEU A 589 27.60 -6.95 -11.87
CA LEU A 589 27.43 -5.75 -11.07
C LEU A 589 28.00 -5.98 -9.67
N ALA A 590 28.89 -5.09 -9.24
CA ALA A 590 29.42 -5.06 -7.88
C ALA A 590 29.15 -3.69 -7.24
N PHE A 591 28.68 -3.68 -6.00
CA PHE A 591 28.45 -2.45 -5.24
C PHE A 591 28.71 -2.65 -3.74
N ALA A 592 29.07 -1.56 -3.06
CA ALA A 592 29.16 -1.52 -1.61
C ALA A 592 27.95 -0.83 -1.01
N LYS A 593 27.42 -1.37 0.10
CA LYS A 593 26.39 -0.71 0.92
C LYS A 593 26.79 -0.82 2.39
N GLY A 594 27.34 0.25 2.94
CA GLY A 594 27.98 0.24 4.26
C GLY A 594 29.20 -0.70 4.30
N ASP A 595 29.20 -1.67 5.20
CA ASP A 595 30.25 -2.69 5.38
C ASP A 595 30.06 -3.96 4.54
N LEU A 596 29.11 -3.96 3.62
CA LEU A 596 28.78 -5.10 2.77
C LEU A 596 29.19 -4.83 1.30
N ILE A 597 29.79 -5.82 0.65
CA ILE A 597 30.06 -5.83 -0.78
C ILE A 597 29.15 -6.86 -1.45
N TYR A 598 28.34 -6.41 -2.38
CA TYR A 598 27.41 -7.24 -3.15
C TYR A 598 27.97 -7.50 -4.54
N LEU A 599 27.92 -8.75 -4.98
CA LEU A 599 28.24 -9.17 -6.33
C LEU A 599 27.02 -9.82 -6.95
N PHE A 600 26.66 -9.40 -8.14
CA PHE A 600 25.59 -9.99 -8.95
C PHE A 600 26.16 -10.40 -10.31
N ASN A 601 25.96 -11.66 -10.68
CA ASN A 601 26.26 -12.18 -11.99
C ASN A 601 24.97 -12.61 -12.69
N PHE A 602 24.42 -11.76 -13.55
CA PHE A 602 23.23 -12.03 -14.33
C PHE A 602 23.53 -12.81 -15.63
N SER A 603 24.79 -13.05 -15.93
CA SER A 603 25.17 -13.80 -17.13
C SER A 603 24.55 -15.20 -17.16
N PRO A 604 24.00 -15.65 -18.29
CA PRO A 604 23.51 -17.03 -18.44
C PRO A 604 24.62 -18.07 -18.51
N ASP A 605 25.84 -17.67 -18.90
CA ASP A 605 26.92 -18.60 -19.33
C ASP A 605 28.32 -18.22 -18.84
N ALA A 606 28.58 -16.98 -18.42
CA ALA A 606 29.88 -16.57 -17.92
C ALA A 606 30.03 -16.79 -16.41
N SER A 607 31.05 -17.51 -16.01
CA SER A 607 31.42 -17.79 -14.61
C SER A 607 32.89 -17.51 -14.38
N PRO A 608 33.31 -16.23 -14.23
CA PRO A 608 34.74 -15.91 -14.05
C PRO A 608 35.31 -16.54 -12.78
N THR A 609 36.46 -17.18 -12.89
CA THR A 609 37.15 -17.88 -11.80
C THR A 609 38.01 -16.97 -10.94
N ASP A 610 38.36 -15.80 -11.44
CA ASP A 610 39.29 -14.84 -10.86
C ASP A 610 38.72 -13.40 -10.87
N PHE A 611 37.41 -13.25 -10.67
CA PHE A 611 36.79 -11.94 -10.63
C PHE A 611 37.40 -11.10 -9.49
N PHE A 612 37.96 -9.95 -9.82
CA PHE A 612 38.53 -9.03 -8.83
C PHE A 612 37.41 -8.23 -8.16
N VAL A 613 37.29 -8.36 -6.83
CA VAL A 613 36.34 -7.64 -5.99
C VAL A 613 37.01 -6.40 -5.43
N PRO A 614 36.63 -5.19 -5.88
CA PRO A 614 37.19 -3.96 -5.30
C PRO A 614 36.71 -3.77 -3.87
N ALA A 615 37.63 -3.53 -2.94
CA ALA A 615 37.37 -3.30 -1.53
C ALA A 615 37.83 -1.91 -1.04
N HIS A 616 38.05 -0.96 -1.96
CA HIS A 616 38.54 0.38 -1.61
C HIS A 616 37.65 1.17 -0.67
N ILE A 617 36.34 0.87 -0.65
CA ILE A 617 35.36 1.51 0.28
C ILE A 617 35.38 0.82 1.66
N THR A 618 35.47 -0.51 1.68
CA THR A 618 35.39 -1.32 2.90
C THR A 618 36.76 -1.62 3.52
N GLY A 619 37.84 -1.38 2.77
CA GLY A 619 39.24 -1.42 3.24
C GLY A 619 39.93 -2.77 3.11
N GLU A 620 41.20 -2.78 3.46
CA GLU A 620 42.00 -3.99 3.58
C GLU A 620 41.55 -4.86 4.74
N GLY A 621 41.78 -6.18 4.66
CA GLY A 621 41.43 -7.09 5.74
C GLY A 621 40.91 -8.45 5.26
N GLN A 622 40.35 -9.21 6.15
CA GLN A 622 39.83 -10.52 5.86
C GLN A 622 38.30 -10.44 5.57
N TYR A 623 37.88 -11.08 4.48
CA TYR A 623 36.51 -11.09 4.00
C TYR A 623 35.95 -12.51 3.95
N ARG A 624 34.66 -12.63 4.22
CA ARG A 624 33.94 -13.89 4.08
C ARG A 624 32.61 -13.64 3.38
N ALA A 625 32.17 -14.58 2.55
CA ALA A 625 30.81 -14.59 2.06
C ALA A 625 29.85 -14.79 3.25
N VAL A 626 28.87 -13.91 3.40
CA VAL A 626 27.88 -13.94 4.50
C VAL A 626 26.47 -14.25 3.98
N PHE A 627 26.28 -14.25 2.67
CA PHE A 627 25.07 -14.66 2.00
C PHE A 627 25.35 -15.00 0.52
N THR A 628 24.69 -16.05 0.02
CA THR A 628 24.68 -16.36 -1.42
C THR A 628 23.33 -16.94 -1.84
N THR A 629 22.89 -16.61 -3.07
CA THR A 629 21.68 -17.20 -3.66
C THR A 629 21.90 -18.62 -4.16
N ASP A 630 23.16 -19.12 -4.13
CA ASP A 630 23.57 -20.40 -4.68
C ASP A 630 23.58 -21.55 -3.65
N ARG A 631 23.04 -21.35 -2.44
CA ARG A 631 22.90 -22.43 -1.45
C ARG A 631 21.98 -23.53 -1.96
N ILE A 632 22.33 -24.80 -1.65
CA ILE A 632 21.51 -25.98 -1.99
C ILE A 632 20.07 -25.84 -1.47
N GLU A 633 19.92 -25.30 -0.26
CA GLU A 633 18.62 -25.08 0.36
C GLU A 633 17.69 -24.12 -0.42
N PHE A 634 18.25 -23.35 -1.35
CA PHE A 634 17.54 -22.45 -2.28
C PHE A 634 17.52 -22.99 -3.72
N GLY A 635 17.82 -24.27 -3.92
CA GLY A 635 17.96 -24.86 -5.25
C GLY A 635 19.21 -24.43 -5.99
N GLY A 636 20.25 -24.01 -5.27
CA GLY A 636 21.58 -23.70 -5.81
C GLY A 636 22.50 -24.92 -5.80
N GLN A 637 23.78 -24.70 -6.04
CA GLN A 637 24.82 -25.75 -6.20
C GLN A 637 25.97 -25.62 -5.20
N ASP A 638 25.90 -24.71 -4.22
CA ASP A 638 26.95 -24.43 -3.22
C ASP A 638 28.35 -24.20 -3.83
N ARG A 639 28.43 -23.57 -5.00
CA ARG A 639 29.67 -23.31 -5.71
C ARG A 639 30.58 -22.28 -5.02
N VAL A 640 30.05 -21.54 -4.03
CA VAL A 640 30.79 -20.55 -3.26
C VAL A 640 30.74 -20.88 -1.78
N SER A 641 31.90 -21.14 -1.18
CA SER A 641 31.99 -21.46 0.25
C SER A 641 31.85 -20.22 1.12
N GLU A 642 30.88 -20.21 2.01
CA GLU A 642 30.75 -19.19 3.07
C GLU A 642 31.77 -19.35 4.21
N ARG A 643 32.55 -20.44 4.21
CA ARG A 643 33.57 -20.70 5.23
C ARG A 643 34.96 -20.17 4.82
N TYR A 644 35.18 -19.97 3.52
CA TYR A 644 36.44 -19.51 3.01
C TYR A 644 36.68 -18.04 3.36
N VAL A 645 37.94 -17.72 3.72
CA VAL A 645 38.36 -16.36 4.06
C VAL A 645 39.23 -15.82 2.94
N TYR A 646 38.84 -14.71 2.39
CA TYR A 646 39.56 -13.98 1.35
C TYR A 646 40.34 -12.83 2.00
N THR A 647 41.53 -12.55 1.52
CA THR A 647 42.34 -11.43 2.02
C THR A 647 42.36 -10.29 1.00
N ALA A 648 41.71 -9.15 1.35
CA ALA A 648 41.82 -7.94 0.56
C ALA A 648 43.12 -7.22 0.88
N LYS A 649 43.91 -6.97 -0.17
CA LYS A 649 45.20 -6.28 -0.10
C LYS A 649 45.40 -5.41 -1.34
N PRO A 650 46.35 -4.47 -1.32
CA PRO A 650 46.71 -3.72 -2.51
C PRO A 650 47.17 -4.66 -3.64
N VAL A 651 46.58 -4.50 -4.83
CA VAL A 651 46.95 -5.20 -6.05
C VAL A 651 47.36 -4.15 -7.07
N PRO A 652 48.56 -4.28 -7.69
CA PRO A 652 49.02 -3.33 -8.71
C PRO A 652 47.94 -3.10 -9.78
N ASP A 653 47.74 -1.85 -10.17
CA ASP A 653 46.81 -1.38 -11.19
C ASP A 653 45.29 -1.63 -10.90
N LYS A 654 44.95 -2.36 -9.83
CA LYS A 654 43.56 -2.70 -9.45
C LYS A 654 43.12 -2.07 -8.12
N GLY A 655 44.03 -1.57 -7.29
CA GLY A 655 43.73 -1.04 -5.97
C GLY A 655 43.53 -2.14 -4.91
N VAL A 656 42.88 -1.82 -3.80
CA VAL A 656 42.62 -2.78 -2.72
C VAL A 656 41.48 -3.70 -3.09
N GLY A 657 41.70 -5.03 -2.95
CA GLY A 657 40.67 -6.01 -3.24
C GLY A 657 41.16 -7.45 -3.12
N PHE A 658 40.33 -8.38 -3.52
CA PHE A 658 40.56 -9.82 -3.52
C PHE A 658 39.89 -10.48 -4.73
N THR A 659 40.27 -11.71 -5.07
CA THR A 659 39.70 -12.45 -6.20
C THR A 659 38.78 -13.57 -5.75
N VAL A 660 37.69 -13.78 -6.49
CA VAL A 660 36.68 -14.80 -6.20
C VAL A 660 36.25 -15.53 -7.49
N TYR A 661 35.73 -16.74 -7.32
CA TYR A 661 34.91 -17.38 -8.33
C TYR A 661 33.49 -16.81 -8.25
N LEU A 662 32.96 -16.30 -9.35
CA LEU A 662 31.63 -15.70 -9.43
C LEU A 662 30.75 -16.49 -10.42
N PRO A 663 29.99 -17.49 -9.92
CA PRO A 663 29.16 -18.35 -10.77
C PRO A 663 28.09 -17.58 -11.54
N SER A 664 27.70 -18.07 -12.71
CA SER A 664 26.57 -17.51 -13.48
C SER A 664 25.27 -17.56 -12.67
N ARG A 665 24.39 -16.57 -12.88
CA ARG A 665 23.07 -16.43 -12.24
C ARG A 665 23.12 -16.57 -10.72
N THR A 666 24.09 -15.89 -10.11
CA THR A 666 24.32 -15.94 -8.66
C THR A 666 24.57 -14.54 -8.09
N ALA A 667 24.07 -14.33 -6.89
CA ALA A 667 24.43 -13.18 -6.07
C ALA A 667 25.19 -13.63 -4.81
N ILE A 668 26.23 -12.88 -4.44
CA ILE A 668 27.07 -13.16 -3.27
C ILE A 668 27.27 -11.85 -2.50
N VAL A 669 27.23 -11.92 -1.18
CA VAL A 669 27.55 -10.78 -0.32
C VAL A 669 28.73 -11.09 0.56
N PHE A 670 29.73 -10.23 0.50
CA PHE A 670 30.93 -10.29 1.34
C PHE A 670 30.87 -9.26 2.45
N ARG A 671 31.46 -9.62 3.59
CA ARG A 671 31.69 -8.72 4.71
C ARG A 671 33.07 -8.94 5.28
N ARG A 672 33.69 -7.86 5.74
CA ARG A 672 34.93 -7.90 6.50
C ARG A 672 34.69 -8.59 7.85
N VAL A 673 35.63 -9.46 8.29
CA VAL A 673 35.47 -10.30 9.50
C VAL A 673 36.59 -10.15 10.52
N ASP A 674 37.57 -9.32 10.24
CA ASP A 674 38.66 -8.91 11.17
C ASP A 674 38.41 -7.55 11.82
#